data_ad4ed49f4f5417daef8484f9edbd6a79
#
_entry.id   ad4ed49f4f5417daef8484f9edbd6a79
#
_cell.length_a   1.000
_cell.length_b   1.000
_cell.length_c   1.000
_cell.angle_alpha   90.00
_cell.angle_beta   90.00
_cell.angle_gamma   90.00
#
_symmetry.space_group_name_H-M   'P 1'
#
loop_
_entity.id
_entity.type
_entity.pdbx_description
1 polymer ?
#
loop_
_entity_poly.entity_id
_entity_poly.type
_entity_poly.pdbx_seq_one_letter_code
_entity_poly.pdbx_strand_id
1 'polypeptide(L)'
;MKKQLATLLVVSVLVFAVVASGCIGGETTTQTTSTPTETSTETQPTGPTYEVIETDKSVILVGPEGAQVPTSLPSGKKIIKVTYVVDEANTPAVQQLMEEGQGFGAINPAFFRDTTVDALVIAARRETNPEIRTELFKALYILGNKYVPEIILGQNRQLRVYWEWVKGRYYHPTFPERYDLISEDPNAPSVPIGIGDYKNDAQTYVIGTIGWPESFDPAWTYETFGWEIWHEVGDTLVTYWKEETEKVTPDLAVAWAHNEDGTEWYFVIRGGVVAYDPWNDKTYPIDAVDVAFTFWRVQRLGHSVSWMVSSFMDVSKSQALTEKEFEDVFKDKKLIAEYNGKTVEVKSLQDLLNVFGYNGETAGVFKLVLPAPYAAVLGILADPFLSVVPMEYLLGDKYEEALSASNNGKTPDAWEAYIEEGEQDPTHQLMHKQPVGTGPFYVKEYKENAYIVLERNPYYWDKSIKPGHERVIYVINNDAVSRIQLFQTGTVDAVATPPERVNDVKGLEFQGFKSVVQTDILQPILTFIVFNTQKEPFNNPKVREALAYAIPYDQISEVVYSGLLERNWGPIPKPWPGFTEYGITKYTYDINKAQQLLQEAGINPSDYKIELIYNAGNSAREKIMTLLQNIWSQLGFQVTVGSYEWPVYLSKTSKGDYDVYVVGWVPDYLDSDNWVGPFLYGATEFSKIEISVES
;
A
#
# COMPACT_ATOMS: atom_id res chain seq x y z
N MET A 1 -34.51 26.14 -1.06
CA MET A 1 -35.68 26.55 -1.88
C MET A 1 -35.48 26.02 -3.29
N LYS A 2 -36.30 25.05 -3.63
CA LYS A 2 -36.86 24.65 -4.94
C LYS A 2 -35.83 24.38 -6.06
N LYS A 3 -35.65 23.07 -6.45
CA LYS A 3 -36.49 22.31 -7.40
C LYS A 3 -36.54 22.94 -8.78
N GLN A 4 -36.13 22.32 -9.86
CA GLN A 4 -36.80 21.30 -10.67
C GLN A 4 -35.96 21.03 -11.91
N LEU A 5 -35.77 19.80 -12.25
CA LEU A 5 -36.49 18.93 -13.18
C LEU A 5 -36.17 19.16 -14.66
N ALA A 6 -35.66 18.17 -15.20
CA ALA A 6 -36.19 17.17 -16.12
C ALA A 6 -36.01 17.54 -17.58
N THR A 7 -35.73 16.74 -18.54
CA THR A 7 -36.55 15.65 -19.07
C THR A 7 -35.82 15.05 -20.27
N LEU A 8 -35.81 13.75 -20.32
CA LEU A 8 -35.81 12.83 -21.46
C LEU A 8 -35.80 13.42 -22.87
N LEU A 9 -34.99 12.83 -23.73
CA LEU A 9 -35.46 12.39 -25.04
C LEU A 9 -34.74 11.13 -25.51
N VAL A 10 -35.50 10.05 -25.53
CA VAL A 10 -35.28 8.79 -26.23
C VAL A 10 -35.53 9.01 -27.71
N VAL A 11 -34.59 8.61 -28.55
CA VAL A 11 -34.91 8.33 -29.95
C VAL A 11 -34.24 7.04 -30.36
N SER A 12 -35.07 6.06 -30.49
CA SER A 12 -34.85 4.80 -31.19
C SER A 12 -34.96 5.01 -32.71
N VAL A 13 -34.05 4.44 -33.50
CA VAL A 13 -34.33 4.07 -34.91
C VAL A 13 -33.40 2.88 -35.24
N LEU A 14 -33.90 1.68 -35.20
CA LEU A 14 -34.37 0.84 -36.30
C LEU A 14 -33.37 0.59 -37.47
N VAL A 15 -32.92 -0.64 -37.43
CA VAL A 15 -32.60 -1.67 -38.44
C VAL A 15 -33.05 -1.37 -39.88
N PHE A 16 -32.17 -1.54 -40.82
CA PHE A 16 -32.51 -2.12 -42.14
C PHE A 16 -31.39 -3.01 -42.66
N ALA A 17 -31.74 -4.30 -42.78
CA ALA A 17 -31.03 -5.29 -43.60
C ALA A 17 -31.47 -5.13 -45.06
N VAL A 18 -30.55 -5.18 -45.98
CA VAL A 18 -30.87 -5.43 -47.40
C VAL A 18 -29.99 -6.58 -47.92
N VAL A 19 -30.67 -7.64 -48.23
CA VAL A 19 -30.20 -8.75 -49.03
C VAL A 19 -30.40 -8.40 -50.48
N ALA A 20 -29.40 -8.64 -51.33
CA ALA A 20 -29.62 -8.84 -52.75
C ALA A 20 -28.61 -9.79 -53.32
N SER A 21 -29.15 -10.86 -53.82
CA SER A 21 -28.62 -11.94 -54.58
C SER A 21 -28.31 -11.55 -56.06
N GLY A 22 -27.44 -12.31 -56.66
CA GLY A 22 -27.27 -12.27 -58.11
C GLY A 22 -26.32 -13.37 -58.60
N CYS A 23 -26.89 -14.36 -59.18
CA CYS A 23 -26.30 -15.58 -59.72
C CYS A 23 -25.63 -15.42 -61.09
N ILE A 24 -24.97 -16.54 -61.47
CA ILE A 24 -24.77 -17.23 -62.74
C ILE A 24 -23.31 -17.21 -63.20
N GLY A 25 -22.60 -18.28 -63.52
CA GLY A 25 -22.87 -19.68 -63.83
C GLY A 25 -21.67 -20.22 -64.60
N GLY A 26 -21.53 -21.51 -64.67
CA GLY A 26 -20.69 -22.19 -65.69
C GLY A 26 -19.84 -23.35 -65.23
N GLU A 27 -20.34 -24.51 -65.56
CA GLU A 27 -19.82 -25.86 -65.33
C GLU A 27 -18.40 -26.11 -65.85
N THR A 28 -17.66 -27.04 -65.23
CA THR A 28 -17.41 -28.39 -65.79
C THR A 28 -16.74 -29.32 -64.82
N THR A 29 -17.28 -30.53 -64.79
CA THR A 29 -16.93 -31.74 -64.09
C THR A 29 -15.56 -32.29 -64.40
N THR A 30 -14.87 -32.84 -63.36
CA THR A 30 -14.19 -34.16 -63.46
C THR A 30 -14.14 -34.84 -62.10
N GLN A 31 -14.76 -36.03 -62.04
CA GLN A 31 -14.69 -36.99 -60.93
C GLN A 31 -13.30 -37.59 -60.81
N THR A 32 -12.76 -37.64 -59.60
CA THR A 32 -11.86 -38.72 -59.19
C THR A 32 -12.23 -39.10 -57.73
N THR A 33 -12.63 -40.33 -57.62
CA THR A 33 -12.89 -41.07 -56.40
C THR A 33 -11.63 -41.25 -55.60
N SER A 34 -11.66 -40.80 -54.34
CA SER A 34 -10.77 -41.27 -53.30
C SER A 34 -11.55 -41.41 -51.97
N THR A 35 -11.36 -42.53 -51.35
CA THR A 35 -11.88 -43.09 -50.12
C THR A 35 -11.90 -42.12 -48.98
N PRO A 36 -12.90 -42.11 -48.07
CA PRO A 36 -12.92 -41.25 -46.91
C PRO A 36 -11.96 -41.81 -45.84
N THR A 37 -10.91 -41.05 -45.59
CA THR A 37 -10.15 -41.17 -44.35
C THR A 37 -11.02 -40.54 -43.27
N GLU A 38 -11.39 -41.30 -42.28
CA GLU A 38 -12.01 -40.80 -41.04
C GLU A 38 -11.05 -39.80 -40.38
N THR A 39 -11.27 -38.53 -40.59
CA THR A 39 -10.74 -37.47 -39.72
C THR A 39 -11.61 -37.42 -38.47
N SER A 40 -11.06 -37.91 -37.37
CA SER A 40 -11.59 -37.66 -36.07
C SER A 40 -11.65 -36.13 -35.87
N THR A 41 -12.81 -35.58 -36.04
CA THR A 41 -13.11 -34.22 -35.56
C THR A 41 -13.03 -34.26 -34.04
N GLU A 42 -11.88 -33.89 -33.49
CA GLU A 42 -11.82 -33.41 -32.12
C GLU A 42 -12.79 -32.20 -32.03
N THR A 43 -13.94 -32.47 -31.46
CA THR A 43 -14.87 -31.39 -31.05
C THR A 43 -14.12 -30.53 -30.09
N GLN A 44 -13.77 -29.32 -30.50
CA GLN A 44 -13.29 -28.29 -29.55
C GLN A 44 -14.35 -28.12 -28.47
N PRO A 45 -13.96 -28.06 -27.20
CA PRO A 45 -14.89 -27.94 -26.10
C PRO A 45 -15.68 -26.62 -26.24
N THR A 46 -17.01 -26.75 -26.25
CA THR A 46 -17.93 -25.60 -26.29
C THR A 46 -18.14 -25.05 -24.89
N GLY A 47 -17.16 -24.33 -24.33
CA GLY A 47 -17.26 -23.72 -23.01
C GLY A 47 -15.93 -23.10 -22.55
N PRO A 48 -15.95 -22.37 -21.43
CA PRO A 48 -14.72 -21.81 -20.88
C PRO A 48 -13.75 -22.93 -20.49
N THR A 49 -12.45 -22.67 -20.66
CA THR A 49 -11.36 -23.53 -20.24
C THR A 49 -10.57 -22.87 -19.13
N TYR A 50 -9.96 -23.67 -18.24
CA TYR A 50 -9.01 -23.13 -17.26
C TYR A 50 -7.82 -22.50 -17.95
N GLU A 51 -7.40 -21.33 -17.47
CA GLU A 51 -6.10 -20.76 -17.80
C GLU A 51 -5.01 -21.52 -17.05
N VAL A 52 -3.89 -21.80 -17.70
CA VAL A 52 -2.79 -22.59 -17.16
C VAL A 52 -1.60 -21.69 -16.88
N ILE A 53 -1.17 -21.65 -15.62
CA ILE A 53 0.06 -20.97 -15.21
C ILE A 53 1.00 -22.03 -14.62
N GLU A 54 2.17 -22.18 -15.21
CA GLU A 54 3.18 -23.14 -14.75
C GLU A 54 4.23 -22.44 -13.89
N THR A 55 4.46 -22.96 -12.68
CA THR A 55 5.57 -22.60 -11.80
C THR A 55 6.67 -23.66 -11.86
N ASP A 56 7.75 -23.47 -11.13
CA ASP A 56 8.81 -24.49 -11.03
C ASP A 56 8.33 -25.80 -10.36
N LYS A 57 7.30 -25.76 -9.51
CA LYS A 57 6.81 -26.90 -8.72
C LYS A 57 5.38 -27.31 -9.01
N SER A 58 4.57 -26.43 -9.59
CA SER A 58 3.13 -26.63 -9.71
C SER A 58 2.59 -26.20 -11.06
N VAL A 59 1.41 -26.71 -11.39
CA VAL A 59 0.56 -26.21 -12.47
C VAL A 59 -0.68 -25.59 -11.81
N ILE A 60 -0.87 -24.31 -12.01
CA ILE A 60 -2.01 -23.57 -11.48
C ILE A 60 -3.07 -23.47 -12.57
N LEU A 61 -4.27 -23.96 -12.29
CA LEU A 61 -5.43 -23.85 -13.17
C LEU A 61 -6.39 -22.84 -12.60
N VAL A 62 -6.71 -21.80 -13.34
CA VAL A 62 -7.65 -20.75 -12.89
C VAL A 62 -8.77 -20.61 -13.89
N GLY A 63 -10.01 -20.69 -13.44
CA GLY A 63 -11.16 -20.57 -14.33
C GLY A 63 -12.49 -20.44 -13.61
N PRO A 64 -13.54 -20.03 -14.35
CA PRO A 64 -14.88 -19.97 -13.81
C PRO A 64 -15.42 -21.36 -13.49
N GLU A 65 -16.46 -21.42 -12.65
CA GLU A 65 -17.19 -22.66 -12.38
C GLU A 65 -17.69 -23.29 -13.67
N GLY A 66 -17.48 -24.61 -13.83
CA GLY A 66 -17.81 -25.32 -15.06
C GLY A 66 -16.74 -25.24 -16.17
N ALA A 67 -15.61 -24.58 -15.93
CA ALA A 67 -14.51 -24.55 -16.88
C ALA A 67 -13.94 -25.97 -17.13
N GLN A 68 -13.47 -26.21 -18.34
CA GLN A 68 -12.87 -27.48 -18.73
C GLN A 68 -11.37 -27.47 -18.55
N VAL A 69 -10.83 -28.57 -18.04
CA VAL A 69 -9.38 -28.76 -17.92
C VAL A 69 -8.81 -28.97 -19.32
N PRO A 70 -7.74 -28.26 -19.72
CA PRO A 70 -7.06 -28.49 -21.00
C PRO A 70 -6.61 -29.94 -21.16
N THR A 71 -6.67 -30.46 -22.37
CA THR A 71 -6.31 -31.86 -22.70
C THR A 71 -4.82 -32.16 -22.50
N SER A 72 -3.97 -31.14 -22.49
CA SER A 72 -2.52 -31.29 -22.31
C SER A 72 -2.06 -30.37 -21.18
N LEU A 73 -1.55 -30.96 -20.10
CA LEU A 73 -0.94 -30.25 -18.96
C LEU A 73 0.52 -30.71 -18.81
N PRO A 74 1.39 -29.85 -18.28
CA PRO A 74 2.73 -30.24 -17.86
C PRO A 74 2.68 -31.39 -16.86
N SER A 75 3.49 -32.45 -17.10
CA SER A 75 3.51 -33.64 -16.25
C SER A 75 4.49 -33.49 -15.08
N GLY A 76 4.25 -34.26 -14.02
CA GLY A 76 5.17 -34.39 -12.90
C GLY A 76 5.16 -33.24 -11.89
N LYS A 77 4.15 -32.40 -11.95
CA LYS A 77 3.94 -31.28 -11.01
C LYS A 77 2.61 -31.41 -10.29
N LYS A 78 2.54 -30.85 -9.08
CA LYS A 78 1.29 -30.72 -8.33
C LYS A 78 0.32 -29.80 -9.09
N ILE A 79 -0.95 -30.17 -9.16
CA ILE A 79 -1.99 -29.34 -9.79
C ILE A 79 -2.75 -28.61 -8.69
N ILE A 80 -2.78 -27.29 -8.77
CA ILE A 80 -3.58 -26.42 -7.90
C ILE A 80 -4.65 -25.77 -8.76
N LYS A 81 -5.90 -26.01 -8.44
CA LYS A 81 -7.04 -25.51 -9.19
C LYS A 81 -7.76 -24.43 -8.39
N VAL A 82 -7.94 -23.26 -8.99
CA VAL A 82 -8.73 -22.14 -8.47
C VAL A 82 -9.95 -21.96 -9.36
N THR A 83 -11.13 -22.18 -8.77
CA THR A 83 -12.41 -22.05 -9.46
C THR A 83 -13.19 -20.89 -8.85
N TYR A 84 -13.80 -20.06 -9.68
CA TYR A 84 -14.47 -18.86 -9.22
C TYR A 84 -15.84 -18.65 -9.86
N VAL A 85 -16.67 -17.83 -9.19
CA VAL A 85 -17.89 -17.23 -9.73
C VAL A 85 -17.81 -15.72 -9.50
N VAL A 86 -17.81 -14.94 -10.57
CA VAL A 86 -17.77 -13.47 -10.49
C VAL A 86 -19.11 -12.94 -9.98
N ASP A 87 -19.06 -11.98 -9.09
CA ASP A 87 -20.20 -11.19 -8.65
C ASP A 87 -20.25 -9.88 -9.46
N GLU A 88 -20.84 -9.96 -10.64
CA GLU A 88 -20.97 -8.83 -11.56
C GLU A 88 -21.71 -7.63 -10.94
N ALA A 89 -22.69 -7.91 -10.07
CA ALA A 89 -23.55 -6.87 -9.48
C ALA A 89 -22.78 -6.00 -8.47
N ASN A 90 -21.79 -6.58 -7.79
CA ASN A 90 -21.01 -5.90 -6.75
C ASN A 90 -19.59 -5.53 -7.22
N THR A 91 -19.20 -5.90 -8.43
CA THR A 91 -17.92 -5.48 -9.01
C THR A 91 -18.00 -4.01 -9.46
N PRO A 92 -17.24 -3.08 -8.83
CA PRO A 92 -17.28 -1.67 -9.21
C PRO A 92 -16.66 -1.45 -10.58
N ALA A 93 -17.16 -0.47 -11.33
CA ALA A 93 -16.53 -0.05 -12.57
C ALA A 93 -15.15 0.58 -12.28
N VAL A 94 -14.13 0.29 -13.13
CA VAL A 94 -12.80 0.89 -12.98
C VAL A 94 -12.86 2.42 -13.03
N GLN A 95 -13.71 2.98 -13.90
CA GLN A 95 -13.90 4.43 -14.01
C GLN A 95 -14.42 5.05 -12.70
N GLN A 96 -15.33 4.37 -11.99
CA GLN A 96 -15.81 4.81 -10.69
C GLN A 96 -14.68 4.84 -9.67
N LEU A 97 -13.84 3.80 -9.61
CA LEU A 97 -12.70 3.73 -8.69
C LEU A 97 -11.67 4.84 -8.99
N MET A 98 -11.48 5.20 -10.26
CA MET A 98 -10.64 6.34 -10.64
C MET A 98 -11.22 7.67 -10.13
N GLU A 99 -12.50 7.90 -10.34
CA GLU A 99 -13.20 9.12 -9.89
C GLU A 99 -13.18 9.27 -8.37
N GLU A 100 -13.30 8.16 -7.65
CA GLU A 100 -13.20 8.11 -6.18
C GLU A 100 -11.76 8.23 -5.65
N GLY A 101 -10.74 8.22 -6.53
CA GLY A 101 -9.35 8.29 -6.12
C GLY A 101 -8.84 7.03 -5.42
N GLN A 102 -9.35 5.86 -5.80
CA GLN A 102 -9.06 4.56 -5.19
C GLN A 102 -7.84 3.85 -5.78
N GLY A 103 -7.12 4.46 -6.71
CA GLY A 103 -5.82 3.96 -7.14
C GLY A 103 -4.85 3.90 -5.96
N PHE A 104 -3.85 2.98 -6.04
CA PHE A 104 -2.89 2.78 -4.97
C PHE A 104 -3.50 2.17 -3.71
N GLY A 105 -3.73 0.86 -3.73
CA GLY A 105 -4.20 0.08 -2.59
C GLY A 105 -5.52 -0.62 -2.83
N ALA A 106 -6.60 0.09 -2.99
CA ALA A 106 -7.93 -0.51 -3.25
C ALA A 106 -7.99 -1.16 -4.63
N ILE A 107 -7.44 -0.48 -5.64
CA ILE A 107 -7.13 -1.01 -6.96
C ILE A 107 -5.67 -0.66 -7.28
N ASN A 108 -4.98 -1.48 -8.07
CA ASN A 108 -3.59 -1.22 -8.41
C ASN A 108 -3.37 0.16 -9.07
N PRO A 109 -2.17 0.74 -8.96
CA PRO A 109 -1.90 2.09 -9.45
C PRO A 109 -2.05 2.24 -10.97
N ALA A 110 -1.99 1.14 -11.72
CA ALA A 110 -2.17 1.12 -13.18
C ALA A 110 -3.64 1.02 -13.60
N PHE A 111 -4.58 0.86 -12.67
CA PHE A 111 -6.00 0.56 -12.94
C PHE A 111 -6.20 -0.68 -13.83
N PHE A 112 -5.27 -1.61 -13.73
CA PHE A 112 -5.30 -2.88 -14.43
C PHE A 112 -6.30 -3.83 -13.80
N ARG A 113 -7.12 -4.46 -14.61
CA ARG A 113 -8.06 -5.50 -14.17
C ARG A 113 -7.99 -6.72 -15.08
N ASP A 114 -7.80 -7.87 -14.47
CA ASP A 114 -7.87 -9.18 -15.09
C ASP A 114 -8.51 -10.17 -14.12
N THR A 115 -9.56 -10.86 -14.55
CA THR A 115 -10.35 -11.73 -13.66
C THR A 115 -9.54 -12.91 -13.12
N THR A 116 -8.64 -13.48 -13.90
CA THR A 116 -7.74 -14.57 -13.48
C THR A 116 -6.79 -14.08 -12.39
N VAL A 117 -6.17 -12.92 -12.58
CA VAL A 117 -5.27 -12.29 -11.60
C VAL A 117 -6.03 -12.00 -10.31
N ASP A 118 -7.20 -11.39 -10.40
CA ASP A 118 -8.00 -11.04 -9.22
C ASP A 118 -8.44 -12.29 -8.43
N ALA A 119 -8.86 -13.36 -9.14
CA ALA A 119 -9.19 -14.63 -8.51
C ALA A 119 -7.99 -15.24 -7.76
N LEU A 120 -6.79 -15.18 -8.32
CA LEU A 120 -5.57 -15.64 -7.67
C LEU A 120 -5.20 -14.81 -6.44
N VAL A 121 -5.38 -13.48 -6.49
CA VAL A 121 -5.14 -12.61 -5.32
C VAL A 121 -6.07 -13.01 -4.17
N ILE A 122 -7.37 -13.16 -4.44
CA ILE A 122 -8.33 -13.55 -3.40
C ILE A 122 -8.07 -14.98 -2.91
N ALA A 123 -7.74 -15.91 -3.81
CA ALA A 123 -7.36 -17.27 -3.42
C ALA A 123 -6.13 -17.29 -2.49
N ALA A 124 -5.09 -16.54 -2.82
CA ALA A 124 -3.88 -16.43 -1.99
C ALA A 124 -4.15 -15.80 -0.61
N ARG A 125 -5.08 -14.85 -0.53
CA ARG A 125 -5.53 -14.25 0.74
C ARG A 125 -6.25 -15.24 1.64
N ARG A 126 -7.03 -16.16 1.06
CA ARG A 126 -7.85 -17.15 1.78
C ARG A 126 -7.09 -18.45 2.09
N GLU A 127 -6.05 -18.76 1.35
CA GLU A 127 -5.27 -19.98 1.53
C GLU A 127 -4.45 -19.93 2.83
N THR A 128 -4.54 -20.97 3.65
CA THR A 128 -3.83 -21.09 4.92
C THR A 128 -2.59 -21.97 4.85
N ASN A 129 -2.50 -22.86 3.84
CA ASN A 129 -1.32 -23.69 3.63
C ASN A 129 -0.19 -22.85 2.99
N PRO A 130 0.95 -22.68 3.69
CA PRO A 130 2.03 -21.78 3.20
C PRO A 130 2.64 -22.23 1.87
N GLU A 131 2.70 -23.53 1.59
CA GLU A 131 3.27 -24.05 0.33
C GLU A 131 2.36 -23.74 -0.84
N ILE A 132 1.05 -24.01 -0.70
CA ILE A 132 0.06 -23.71 -1.73
C ILE A 132 -0.01 -22.20 -1.96
N ARG A 133 -0.03 -21.43 -0.88
CA ARG A 133 -0.05 -19.96 -0.93
C ARG A 133 1.16 -19.39 -1.69
N THR A 134 2.34 -19.95 -1.45
CA THR A 134 3.56 -19.55 -2.16
C THR A 134 3.45 -19.82 -3.66
N GLU A 135 2.88 -20.96 -4.07
CA GLU A 135 2.69 -21.28 -5.49
C GLU A 135 1.68 -20.33 -6.17
N LEU A 136 0.62 -19.92 -5.45
CA LEU A 136 -0.32 -18.89 -5.95
C LEU A 136 0.38 -17.54 -6.13
N PHE A 137 1.24 -17.15 -5.22
CA PHE A 137 2.05 -15.92 -5.36
C PHE A 137 3.04 -16.00 -6.51
N LYS A 138 3.66 -17.17 -6.77
CA LYS A 138 4.51 -17.35 -7.95
C LYS A 138 3.72 -17.18 -9.26
N ALA A 139 2.51 -17.71 -9.33
CA ALA A 139 1.63 -17.49 -10.47
C ALA A 139 1.34 -16.00 -10.69
N LEU A 140 1.07 -15.24 -9.62
CA LEU A 140 0.86 -13.80 -9.69
C LEU A 140 2.11 -13.05 -10.12
N TYR A 141 3.29 -13.45 -9.66
CA TYR A 141 4.57 -12.89 -10.13
C TYR A 141 4.75 -13.08 -11.64
N ILE A 142 4.48 -14.28 -12.13
CA ILE A 142 4.57 -14.63 -13.55
C ILE A 142 3.59 -13.78 -14.37
N LEU A 143 2.35 -13.65 -13.93
CA LEU A 143 1.33 -12.86 -14.62
C LEU A 143 1.63 -11.35 -14.60
N GLY A 144 2.14 -10.82 -13.48
CA GLY A 144 2.59 -9.42 -13.40
C GLY A 144 3.73 -9.12 -14.37
N ASN A 145 4.68 -10.02 -14.49
CA ASN A 145 5.74 -9.96 -15.50
C ASN A 145 5.21 -10.04 -16.94
N LYS A 146 4.20 -10.88 -17.19
CA LYS A 146 3.61 -11.09 -18.51
C LYS A 146 2.76 -9.91 -18.99
N TYR A 147 1.90 -9.39 -18.12
CA TYR A 147 0.94 -8.33 -18.49
C TYR A 147 1.51 -6.92 -18.40
N VAL A 148 2.57 -6.73 -17.65
CA VAL A 148 3.32 -5.48 -17.53
C VAL A 148 2.40 -4.26 -17.28
N PRO A 149 1.52 -4.28 -16.27
CA PRO A 149 0.81 -3.06 -15.88
C PRO A 149 1.80 -2.03 -15.31
N GLU A 150 2.84 -2.53 -14.64
CA GLU A 150 4.01 -1.79 -14.17
C GLU A 150 5.29 -2.40 -14.74
N ILE A 151 6.28 -1.55 -15.01
CA ILE A 151 7.64 -2.00 -15.30
C ILE A 151 8.47 -1.93 -14.03
N ILE A 152 8.84 -3.07 -13.48
CA ILE A 152 9.69 -3.12 -12.30
C ILE A 152 11.13 -2.75 -12.71
N LEU A 153 11.62 -1.62 -12.23
CA LEU A 153 13.00 -1.17 -12.49
C LEU A 153 13.98 -1.92 -11.61
N GLY A 154 13.61 -2.22 -10.38
CA GLY A 154 14.43 -3.00 -9.47
C GLY A 154 13.98 -2.91 -8.03
N GLN A 155 14.75 -3.56 -7.18
CA GLN A 155 14.60 -3.61 -5.73
C GLN A 155 15.70 -2.75 -5.08
N ASN A 156 15.28 -1.87 -4.19
CA ASN A 156 16.16 -0.86 -3.59
C ASN A 156 17.06 -1.44 -2.51
N ARG A 157 18.32 -1.05 -2.53
CA ARG A 157 19.19 -1.10 -1.36
C ARG A 157 18.99 0.11 -0.49
N GLN A 158 19.15 -0.08 0.80
CA GLN A 158 19.15 1.00 1.78
C GLN A 158 20.13 2.11 1.37
N LEU A 159 19.71 3.35 1.55
CA LEU A 159 20.60 4.51 1.54
C LEU A 159 20.22 5.40 2.72
N ARG A 160 20.95 5.29 3.82
CA ARG A 160 20.78 6.09 5.02
C ARG A 160 22.02 6.90 5.25
N VAL A 161 21.86 8.21 5.38
CA VAL A 161 22.93 9.16 5.55
C VAL A 161 22.68 9.99 6.80
N TYR A 162 23.59 9.92 7.77
CA TYR A 162 23.49 10.65 9.03
C TYR A 162 24.86 10.87 9.65
N TRP A 163 24.95 11.75 10.63
CA TRP A 163 26.17 11.96 11.38
C TRP A 163 26.32 10.94 12.50
N GLU A 164 27.55 10.51 12.79
CA GLU A 164 27.86 9.49 13.81
C GLU A 164 27.50 9.90 15.24
N TRP A 165 27.19 11.16 15.49
CA TRP A 165 26.65 11.59 16.79
C TRP A 165 25.22 11.10 17.03
N VAL A 166 24.48 10.70 16.03
CA VAL A 166 23.18 10.03 16.17
C VAL A 166 23.40 8.58 16.60
N LYS A 167 22.85 8.19 17.74
CA LYS A 167 23.06 6.90 18.40
C LYS A 167 21.79 6.07 18.48
N GLY A 168 21.96 4.75 18.49
CA GLY A 168 20.85 3.81 18.70
C GLY A 168 19.96 3.59 17.51
N ARG A 169 20.40 3.96 16.32
CA ARG A 169 19.63 3.74 15.08
C ARG A 169 19.40 2.26 14.82
N TYR A 170 18.23 1.96 14.28
CA TYR A 170 17.83 0.59 13.90
C TYR A 170 17.09 0.62 12.56
N TYR A 171 16.79 -0.55 12.02
CA TYR A 171 16.08 -0.70 10.75
C TYR A 171 14.89 -1.63 10.89
N HIS A 172 13.72 -1.18 10.42
CA HIS A 172 12.55 -2.01 10.20
C HIS A 172 12.09 -1.87 8.74
N PRO A 173 11.71 -2.95 8.04
CA PRO A 173 11.40 -2.88 6.61
C PRO A 173 10.13 -2.10 6.26
N THR A 174 9.21 -1.95 7.21
CA THR A 174 7.91 -1.29 7.00
C THR A 174 7.84 0.09 7.67
N PHE A 175 8.43 0.22 8.88
CA PHE A 175 8.29 1.43 9.69
C PHE A 175 9.59 2.21 9.80
N PRO A 176 9.52 3.57 9.81
CA PRO A 176 10.65 4.39 10.22
C PRO A 176 10.97 4.16 11.69
N GLU A 177 12.11 4.68 12.14
CA GLU A 177 12.47 4.69 13.55
C GLU A 177 11.56 5.61 14.36
N ARG A 178 11.28 5.24 15.59
CA ARG A 178 10.74 6.17 16.58
C ARG A 178 11.88 7.02 17.14
N TYR A 179 11.76 8.33 17.05
CA TYR A 179 12.84 9.25 17.40
C TYR A 179 12.98 9.49 18.90
N ASP A 180 12.03 9.03 19.70
CA ASP A 180 12.19 8.94 21.15
C ASP A 180 13.07 7.75 21.59
N LEU A 181 13.27 6.76 20.73
CA LEU A 181 14.09 5.56 20.99
C LEU A 181 15.54 5.69 20.52
N ILE A 182 15.87 6.74 19.79
CA ILE A 182 17.24 7.09 19.41
C ILE A 182 17.70 8.33 20.12
N SER A 183 19.00 8.59 20.18
CA SER A 183 19.59 9.70 20.92
C SER A 183 20.79 10.29 20.19
N GLU A 184 21.36 11.32 20.74
CA GLU A 184 22.60 11.92 20.23
C GLU A 184 23.71 11.89 21.26
N ASP A 185 24.94 11.96 20.75
CA ASP A 185 26.11 12.17 21.58
C ASP A 185 25.94 13.51 22.32
N PRO A 186 26.17 13.55 23.66
CA PRO A 186 26.05 14.80 24.43
C PRO A 186 26.97 15.93 23.93
N ASN A 187 28.03 15.59 23.19
CA ASN A 187 28.97 16.54 22.59
C ASN A 187 28.63 16.87 21.12
N ALA A 188 27.45 16.48 20.65
CA ALA A 188 27.01 16.83 19.30
C ALA A 188 27.07 18.36 19.10
N PRO A 189 27.42 18.81 17.90
CA PRO A 189 27.48 20.24 17.61
C PRO A 189 26.16 20.95 17.84
N SER A 190 26.21 22.25 18.17
CA SER A 190 25.02 23.11 18.24
C SER A 190 25.06 24.11 17.09
N VAL A 191 24.18 23.89 16.10
CA VAL A 191 24.17 24.66 14.84
C VAL A 191 22.79 25.29 14.64
N PRO A 192 22.69 26.61 14.43
CA PRO A 192 21.42 27.25 14.06
C PRO A 192 20.87 26.67 12.75
N ILE A 193 19.57 26.40 12.68
CA ILE A 193 18.96 25.83 11.49
C ILE A 193 18.23 26.85 10.61
N GLY A 194 18.17 28.12 11.05
CA GLY A 194 17.52 29.19 10.30
C GLY A 194 15.99 29.20 10.38
N ILE A 195 15.42 28.47 11.35
CA ILE A 195 13.98 28.44 11.65
C ILE A 195 13.81 28.98 13.08
N GLY A 196 13.35 30.21 13.22
CA GLY A 196 13.29 30.85 14.52
C GLY A 196 14.62 30.76 15.30
N ASP A 197 14.54 30.43 16.57
CA ASP A 197 15.70 30.22 17.44
C ASP A 197 16.11 28.73 17.54
N TYR A 198 15.53 27.87 16.74
CA TYR A 198 15.84 26.43 16.78
C TYR A 198 17.27 26.14 16.32
N LYS A 199 17.86 25.16 16.97
CA LYS A 199 19.21 24.68 16.66
C LYS A 199 19.18 23.17 16.47
N ASN A 200 20.06 22.68 15.61
CA ASN A 200 20.47 21.30 15.66
C ASN A 200 21.44 21.12 16.81
N ASP A 201 21.07 20.39 17.84
CA ASP A 201 21.85 20.13 19.05
C ASP A 201 21.48 18.75 19.63
N ALA A 202 22.14 18.35 20.72
CA ALA A 202 21.94 17.04 21.34
C ALA A 202 20.49 16.74 21.82
N GLN A 203 19.59 17.70 21.83
CA GLN A 203 18.20 17.54 22.22
C GLN A 203 17.22 17.55 21.03
N THR A 204 17.73 17.91 19.85
CA THR A 204 16.90 18.13 18.66
C THR A 204 17.40 17.26 17.50
N TYR A 205 16.55 16.37 17.01
CA TYR A 205 16.84 15.57 15.81
C TYR A 205 16.33 16.29 14.57
N VAL A 206 17.24 16.67 13.69
CA VAL A 206 16.90 17.46 12.50
C VAL A 206 17.12 16.63 11.23
N ILE A 207 16.09 16.56 10.39
CA ILE A 207 16.11 15.76 9.17
C ILE A 207 15.91 16.68 7.97
N GLY A 208 16.86 16.67 7.03
CA GLY A 208 16.70 17.27 5.70
C GLY A 208 15.98 16.32 4.76
N THR A 209 14.81 16.68 4.27
CA THR A 209 13.99 15.81 3.42
C THR A 209 13.32 16.56 2.26
N ILE A 210 12.53 15.85 1.48
CA ILE A 210 11.76 16.37 0.35
C ILE A 210 10.26 16.16 0.54
N GLY A 211 9.47 16.86 -0.23
CA GLY A 211 8.03 16.70 -0.29
C GLY A 211 7.32 17.33 0.91
N TRP A 212 6.05 17.04 1.02
CA TRP A 212 5.18 17.42 2.12
C TRP A 212 4.23 16.25 2.39
N PRO A 213 3.86 15.95 3.63
CA PRO A 213 2.92 14.86 3.87
C PRO A 213 1.59 15.11 3.13
N GLU A 214 0.99 14.07 2.61
CA GLU A 214 -0.29 14.14 1.92
C GLU A 214 -1.36 14.81 2.80
N SER A 215 -1.37 14.42 4.07
CA SER A 215 -2.25 14.99 5.09
C SER A 215 -1.66 14.76 6.48
N PHE A 216 -2.06 15.59 7.43
CA PHE A 216 -1.88 15.29 8.85
C PHE A 216 -3.03 14.46 9.44
N ASP A 217 -4.02 14.07 8.67
CA ASP A 217 -5.04 13.12 9.12
C ASP A 217 -4.58 11.69 8.87
N PRO A 218 -4.44 10.83 9.91
CA PRO A 218 -3.95 9.46 9.73
C PRO A 218 -4.91 8.60 8.89
N ALA A 219 -6.21 8.90 8.92
CA ALA A 219 -7.20 8.19 8.11
C ALA A 219 -7.17 8.57 6.62
N TRP A 220 -6.34 9.54 6.25
CA TRP A 220 -6.22 10.04 4.89
C TRP A 220 -4.84 9.83 4.29
N THR A 221 -3.79 10.09 5.07
CA THR A 221 -2.42 10.00 4.55
C THR A 221 -2.03 8.56 4.23
N TYR A 222 -1.65 8.31 2.97
CA TYR A 222 -1.22 6.99 2.51
C TYR A 222 0.11 7.10 1.75
N GLU A 223 1.14 7.49 2.47
CA GLU A 223 2.50 7.61 1.95
C GLU A 223 3.51 7.63 3.11
N THR A 224 4.77 7.43 2.79
CA THR A 224 5.80 7.19 3.80
C THR A 224 6.05 8.37 4.74
N PHE A 225 5.97 9.62 4.24
CA PHE A 225 6.27 10.79 5.08
C PHE A 225 5.17 11.06 6.12
N GLY A 226 3.90 11.00 5.72
CA GLY A 226 2.79 11.13 6.67
C GLY A 226 2.77 10.01 7.70
N TRP A 227 3.09 8.77 7.29
CA TRP A 227 3.22 7.64 8.21
C TRP A 227 4.41 7.80 9.16
N GLU A 228 5.54 8.34 8.70
CA GLU A 228 6.67 8.67 9.55
C GLU A 228 6.27 9.66 10.65
N ILE A 229 5.51 10.71 10.31
CA ILE A 229 5.00 11.67 11.31
C ILE A 229 4.06 10.99 12.30
N TRP A 230 3.12 10.16 11.81
CA TRP A 230 2.17 9.48 12.69
C TRP A 230 2.81 8.39 13.55
N HIS A 231 3.92 7.83 13.12
CA HIS A 231 4.71 6.93 13.96
C HIS A 231 5.30 7.64 15.19
N GLU A 232 5.47 8.96 15.12
CA GLU A 232 5.96 9.79 16.21
C GLU A 232 4.82 10.42 17.05
N VAL A 233 3.68 10.79 16.43
CA VAL A 233 2.62 11.55 17.09
C VAL A 233 1.40 10.72 17.47
N GLY A 234 1.32 9.48 17.05
CA GLY A 234 0.23 8.56 17.34
C GLY A 234 0.70 7.26 17.97
N ASP A 235 -0.27 6.48 18.44
CA ASP A 235 -0.11 5.08 18.82
C ASP A 235 -1.21 4.26 18.18
N THR A 236 -0.89 3.02 17.89
CA THR A 236 -1.79 2.00 17.34
C THR A 236 -2.11 0.95 18.40
N LEU A 237 -2.96 -0.03 18.09
CA LEU A 237 -3.26 -1.10 19.04
C LEU A 237 -2.04 -1.93 19.39
N VAL A 238 -1.25 -2.27 18.40
CA VAL A 238 -0.02 -3.07 18.50
C VAL A 238 1.07 -2.39 17.69
N THR A 239 2.32 -2.68 18.00
CA THR A 239 3.48 -2.13 17.28
C THR A 239 4.58 -3.16 17.16
N TYR A 240 5.59 -2.90 16.32
CA TYR A 240 6.83 -3.64 16.31
C TYR A 240 7.88 -2.93 17.18
N TRP A 241 8.59 -3.71 17.99
CA TRP A 241 9.68 -3.15 18.77
C TRP A 241 10.96 -3.10 17.95
N LYS A 242 11.36 -1.89 17.53
CA LYS A 242 12.58 -1.64 16.75
C LYS A 242 12.66 -2.53 15.50
N GLU A 243 13.72 -3.32 15.38
CA GLU A 243 13.99 -4.22 14.24
C GLU A 243 13.20 -5.53 14.22
N GLU A 244 12.37 -5.81 15.23
CA GLU A 244 11.56 -7.03 15.27
C GLU A 244 10.53 -7.05 14.13
N THR A 245 10.47 -8.13 13.38
CA THR A 245 9.57 -8.28 12.23
C THR A 245 8.61 -9.46 12.32
N GLU A 246 8.88 -10.41 13.21
CA GLU A 246 8.10 -11.65 13.31
C GLU A 246 6.87 -11.54 14.21
N LYS A 247 6.93 -10.65 15.19
CA LYS A 247 5.86 -10.48 16.17
C LYS A 247 5.66 -9.02 16.56
N VAL A 248 4.41 -8.67 16.77
CA VAL A 248 4.02 -7.38 17.35
C VAL A 248 4.07 -7.42 18.87
N THR A 249 4.19 -6.25 19.47
CA THR A 249 4.13 -6.04 20.92
C THR A 249 2.93 -5.19 21.30
N PRO A 250 2.46 -5.22 22.58
CA PRO A 250 1.46 -4.31 23.08
C PRO A 250 1.83 -2.83 22.87
N ASP A 251 0.82 -2.03 22.46
CA ASP A 251 0.89 -0.58 22.43
C ASP A 251 -0.34 -0.02 23.16
N LEU A 252 -1.36 0.52 22.49
CA LEU A 252 -2.61 0.88 23.18
C LEU A 252 -3.44 -0.35 23.57
N ALA A 253 -3.32 -1.47 22.89
CA ALA A 253 -3.81 -2.74 23.36
C ALA A 253 -2.77 -3.39 24.29
N VAL A 254 -3.15 -3.68 25.51
CA VAL A 254 -2.28 -4.31 26.52
C VAL A 254 -2.30 -5.84 26.43
N ALA A 255 -3.35 -6.40 25.82
CA ALA A 255 -3.56 -7.81 25.60
C ALA A 255 -4.59 -8.04 24.50
N TRP A 256 -4.56 -9.21 23.88
CA TRP A 256 -5.55 -9.60 22.87
C TRP A 256 -5.74 -11.11 22.80
N ALA A 257 -6.93 -11.50 22.37
CA ALA A 257 -7.29 -12.86 22.08
C ALA A 257 -8.25 -12.93 20.89
N HIS A 258 -8.39 -14.10 20.29
CA HIS A 258 -9.32 -14.32 19.19
C HIS A 258 -10.14 -15.58 19.42
N ASN A 259 -11.29 -15.71 18.72
CA ASN A 259 -12.07 -16.93 18.70
C ASN A 259 -11.35 -18.05 17.92
N GLU A 260 -11.88 -19.26 17.92
CA GLU A 260 -11.21 -20.45 17.35
C GLU A 260 -10.95 -20.33 15.84
N ASP A 261 -11.82 -19.65 15.09
CA ASP A 261 -11.67 -19.49 13.64
C ASP A 261 -10.94 -18.20 13.20
N GLY A 262 -10.53 -17.36 14.16
CA GLY A 262 -9.77 -16.15 13.88
C GLY A 262 -10.56 -15.02 13.23
N THR A 263 -11.90 -15.05 13.33
CA THR A 263 -12.80 -14.02 12.75
C THR A 263 -13.23 -12.95 13.75
N GLU A 264 -13.06 -13.18 15.03
CA GLU A 264 -13.35 -12.22 16.08
C GLU A 264 -12.12 -12.04 16.97
N TRP A 265 -11.64 -10.81 17.07
CA TRP A 265 -10.50 -10.43 17.89
C TRP A 265 -10.91 -9.46 18.97
N TYR A 266 -10.36 -9.60 20.15
CA TYR A 266 -10.66 -8.78 21.31
C TYR A 266 -9.37 -8.16 21.83
N PHE A 267 -9.31 -6.82 21.81
CA PHE A 267 -8.16 -6.03 22.24
C PHE A 267 -8.50 -5.28 23.51
N VAL A 268 -7.81 -5.57 24.59
CA VAL A 268 -7.98 -4.88 25.87
C VAL A 268 -7.22 -3.56 25.80
N ILE A 269 -7.91 -2.45 25.98
CA ILE A 269 -7.34 -1.10 25.79
C ILE A 269 -6.69 -0.62 27.09
N ARG A 270 -5.51 -0.03 26.96
CA ARG A 270 -4.74 0.56 28.03
C ARG A 270 -5.49 1.71 28.69
N GLY A 271 -5.60 1.70 30.03
CA GLY A 271 -6.17 2.81 30.80
C GLY A 271 -5.19 3.96 31.01
N GLY A 272 -5.71 5.16 31.26
CA GLY A 272 -4.92 6.33 31.57
C GLY A 272 -4.22 7.01 30.39
N VAL A 273 -4.51 6.56 29.16
CA VAL A 273 -3.99 7.20 27.94
C VAL A 273 -4.80 8.44 27.61
N VAL A 274 -4.12 9.53 27.25
CA VAL A 274 -4.76 10.76 26.75
C VAL A 274 -4.14 11.17 25.42
N ALA A 275 -4.96 11.76 24.54
CA ALA A 275 -4.48 12.51 23.38
C ALA A 275 -4.27 13.97 23.79
N TYR A 276 -3.18 14.56 23.33
CA TYR A 276 -2.86 15.96 23.62
C TYR A 276 -3.16 16.85 22.43
N ASP A 277 -4.01 17.84 22.66
CA ASP A 277 -4.34 18.92 21.75
C ASP A 277 -3.49 20.16 22.06
N PRO A 278 -2.41 20.39 21.32
CA PRO A 278 -1.53 21.54 21.55
C PRO A 278 -2.15 22.86 21.08
N TRP A 279 -3.18 22.79 20.26
CA TRP A 279 -3.84 23.96 19.67
C TRP A 279 -4.75 24.68 20.67
N ASN A 280 -5.32 23.91 21.61
CA ASN A 280 -6.20 24.42 22.68
C ASN A 280 -5.67 24.12 24.08
N ASP A 281 -4.49 23.56 24.22
CA ASP A 281 -3.88 23.10 25.47
C ASP A 281 -4.85 22.24 26.31
N LYS A 282 -5.36 21.17 25.66
CA LYS A 282 -6.36 20.25 26.23
C LYS A 282 -5.96 18.82 26.03
N THR A 283 -6.35 17.95 26.96
CA THR A 283 -6.20 16.50 26.83
C THR A 283 -7.56 15.82 26.69
N TYR A 284 -7.59 14.70 25.96
CA TYR A 284 -8.77 13.89 25.73
C TYR A 284 -8.46 12.43 26.15
N PRO A 285 -9.16 11.89 27.16
CA PRO A 285 -9.02 10.47 27.51
C PRO A 285 -9.38 9.55 26.33
N ILE A 286 -8.63 8.45 26.20
CA ILE A 286 -8.81 7.47 25.15
C ILE A 286 -9.34 6.17 25.75
N ASP A 287 -10.33 5.59 25.09
CA ASP A 287 -10.92 4.31 25.47
C ASP A 287 -11.29 3.46 24.24
N ALA A 288 -11.96 2.32 24.48
CA ALA A 288 -12.37 1.42 23.40
C ALA A 288 -13.35 2.03 22.40
N VAL A 289 -14.08 3.07 22.78
CA VAL A 289 -15.00 3.77 21.86
C VAL A 289 -14.19 4.56 20.82
N ASP A 290 -13.12 5.25 21.25
CA ASP A 290 -12.23 5.95 20.33
C ASP A 290 -11.56 5.00 19.34
N VAL A 291 -11.23 3.78 19.78
CA VAL A 291 -10.71 2.73 18.90
C VAL A 291 -11.75 2.33 17.85
N ALA A 292 -12.96 1.99 18.27
CA ALA A 292 -14.04 1.64 17.35
C ALA A 292 -14.34 2.78 16.36
N PHE A 293 -14.36 4.02 16.85
CA PHE A 293 -14.55 5.21 16.03
C PHE A 293 -13.42 5.39 15.01
N THR A 294 -12.17 5.19 15.42
CA THR A 294 -11.00 5.29 14.53
C THR A 294 -11.13 4.35 13.35
N PHE A 295 -11.41 3.07 13.59
CA PHE A 295 -11.52 2.04 12.55
C PHE A 295 -12.70 2.32 11.61
N TRP A 296 -13.86 2.63 12.18
CA TRP A 296 -15.06 2.96 11.41
C TRP A 296 -14.87 4.23 10.56
N ARG A 297 -14.24 5.26 11.13
CA ARG A 297 -13.98 6.54 10.45
C ARG A 297 -13.06 6.37 9.23
N VAL A 298 -12.02 5.55 9.32
CA VAL A 298 -11.14 5.25 8.18
C VAL A 298 -11.94 4.73 6.99
N GLN A 299 -12.82 3.77 7.20
CA GLN A 299 -13.66 3.24 6.14
C GLN A 299 -14.67 4.28 5.63
N ARG A 300 -15.28 5.03 6.53
CA ARG A 300 -16.31 6.02 6.17
C ARG A 300 -15.75 7.18 5.33
N LEU A 301 -14.56 7.66 5.63
CA LEU A 301 -13.90 8.69 4.82
C LEU A 301 -13.57 8.20 3.41
N GLY A 302 -13.29 6.91 3.24
CA GLY A 302 -13.19 6.26 1.94
C GLY A 302 -11.96 6.65 1.12
N HIS A 303 -10.91 7.23 1.73
CA HIS A 303 -9.66 7.48 1.02
C HIS A 303 -8.91 6.18 0.72
N SER A 304 -7.95 6.21 -0.21
CA SER A 304 -7.28 5.00 -0.71
C SER A 304 -6.69 4.11 0.38
N VAL A 305 -6.19 4.65 1.49
CA VAL A 305 -5.68 3.85 2.63
C VAL A 305 -6.76 2.93 3.26
N SER A 306 -8.03 3.29 3.12
CA SER A 306 -9.15 2.51 3.69
C SER A 306 -9.30 1.11 3.10
N TRP A 307 -8.62 0.81 1.99
CA TRP A 307 -8.70 -0.51 1.35
C TRP A 307 -8.32 -1.66 2.29
N MET A 308 -7.36 -1.44 3.19
CA MET A 308 -6.95 -2.46 4.17
C MET A 308 -8.07 -2.76 5.17
N VAL A 309 -8.80 -1.75 5.61
CA VAL A 309 -9.98 -1.93 6.45
C VAL A 309 -11.11 -2.61 5.67
N SER A 310 -11.45 -2.10 4.50
CA SER A 310 -12.55 -2.63 3.67
C SER A 310 -12.30 -4.05 3.18
N SER A 311 -11.04 -4.43 2.93
CA SER A 311 -10.69 -5.78 2.45
C SER A 311 -10.66 -6.83 3.55
N PHE A 312 -10.29 -6.45 4.77
CA PHE A 312 -9.96 -7.41 5.83
C PHE A 312 -10.81 -7.30 7.09
N MET A 313 -11.60 -6.23 7.26
CA MET A 313 -12.33 -5.95 8.50
C MET A 313 -13.80 -5.63 8.21
N ASP A 314 -14.68 -6.00 9.15
CA ASP A 314 -16.09 -5.59 9.17
C ASP A 314 -16.29 -4.59 10.32
N VAL A 315 -16.05 -3.32 10.03
CA VAL A 315 -16.11 -2.27 11.06
C VAL A 315 -17.53 -1.97 11.55
N SER A 316 -18.55 -2.30 10.75
CA SER A 316 -19.97 -2.17 11.14
C SER A 316 -20.35 -3.17 12.24
N LYS A 317 -19.67 -4.31 12.31
CA LYS A 317 -19.84 -5.33 13.35
C LYS A 317 -18.79 -5.24 14.46
N SER A 318 -17.81 -4.39 14.31
CA SER A 318 -16.77 -4.17 15.33
C SER A 318 -17.30 -3.21 16.40
N GLN A 319 -17.02 -3.48 17.66
CA GLN A 319 -17.69 -2.83 18.80
C GLN A 319 -16.74 -2.46 19.91
N ALA A 320 -17.07 -1.41 20.65
CA ALA A 320 -16.51 -1.15 21.96
C ALA A 320 -17.31 -1.92 23.03
N LEU A 321 -16.62 -2.61 23.90
CA LEU A 321 -17.20 -3.36 25.03
C LEU A 321 -16.63 -2.80 26.34
N THR A 322 -17.44 -2.83 27.39
CA THR A 322 -16.91 -2.69 28.75
C THR A 322 -16.21 -3.99 29.16
N GLU A 323 -15.38 -3.92 30.20
CA GLU A 323 -14.72 -5.12 30.76
C GLU A 323 -15.73 -6.17 31.20
N LYS A 324 -16.87 -5.72 31.76
CA LYS A 324 -17.96 -6.62 32.18
C LYS A 324 -18.62 -7.32 30.98
N GLU A 325 -18.87 -6.61 29.90
CA GLU A 325 -19.42 -7.18 28.67
C GLU A 325 -18.43 -8.17 28.04
N PHE A 326 -17.14 -7.89 28.13
CA PHE A 326 -16.12 -8.82 27.68
C PHE A 326 -16.06 -10.09 28.54
N GLU A 327 -16.22 -10.00 29.87
CA GLU A 327 -16.31 -11.18 30.75
C GLU A 327 -17.48 -12.09 30.35
N ASP A 328 -18.58 -11.55 29.85
CA ASP A 328 -19.69 -12.34 29.38
C ASP A 328 -19.39 -13.15 28.09
N VAL A 329 -18.44 -12.68 27.27
CA VAL A 329 -18.01 -13.39 26.05
C VAL A 329 -17.43 -14.77 26.35
N PHE A 330 -16.70 -14.92 27.46
CA PHE A 330 -16.10 -16.20 27.87
C PHE A 330 -17.13 -17.28 28.22
N LYS A 331 -18.38 -16.91 28.45
CA LYS A 331 -19.47 -17.86 28.72
C LYS A 331 -19.88 -18.63 27.48
N ASP A 332 -19.81 -17.98 26.32
CA ASP A 332 -20.35 -18.49 25.07
C ASP A 332 -19.26 -18.84 24.05
N LYS A 333 -18.04 -18.31 24.22
CA LYS A 333 -16.94 -18.44 23.25
C LYS A 333 -15.66 -18.89 23.91
N LYS A 334 -14.94 -19.75 23.20
CA LYS A 334 -13.57 -20.10 23.52
C LYS A 334 -12.66 -19.07 22.89
N LEU A 335 -11.81 -18.46 23.70
CA LEU A 335 -10.84 -17.47 23.25
C LEU A 335 -9.41 -17.98 23.42
N ILE A 336 -8.57 -17.68 22.44
CA ILE A 336 -7.18 -18.10 22.36
C ILE A 336 -6.30 -16.85 22.33
N ALA A 337 -5.30 -16.82 23.22
CA ALA A 337 -4.25 -15.83 23.21
C ALA A 337 -2.95 -16.44 22.70
N GLU A 338 -2.29 -15.73 21.81
CA GLU A 338 -0.97 -16.09 21.28
C GLU A 338 0.01 -14.95 21.56
N TYR A 339 0.96 -15.20 22.44
CA TYR A 339 1.96 -14.20 22.81
C TYR A 339 3.26 -14.85 23.30
N ASN A 340 4.40 -14.33 22.85
CA ASN A 340 5.74 -14.82 23.17
C ASN A 340 5.91 -16.34 22.96
N GLY A 341 5.40 -16.86 21.83
CA GLY A 341 5.49 -18.28 21.47
C GLY A 341 4.60 -19.22 22.30
N LYS A 342 3.67 -18.66 23.09
CA LYS A 342 2.68 -19.43 23.85
C LYS A 342 1.31 -19.26 23.21
N THR A 343 0.61 -20.38 23.03
CA THR A 343 -0.80 -20.43 22.61
C THR A 343 -1.61 -20.94 23.80
N VAL A 344 -2.49 -20.14 24.33
CA VAL A 344 -3.23 -20.42 25.57
C VAL A 344 -4.71 -20.13 25.38
N GLU A 345 -5.57 -21.08 25.78
CA GLU A 345 -6.99 -20.79 25.96
C GLU A 345 -7.16 -19.95 27.24
N VAL A 346 -7.78 -18.79 27.11
CA VAL A 346 -8.06 -17.89 28.24
C VAL A 346 -9.53 -17.94 28.60
N LYS A 347 -9.83 -17.85 29.89
CA LYS A 347 -11.18 -18.07 30.47
C LYS A 347 -11.74 -16.85 31.18
N SER A 348 -10.96 -15.78 31.27
CA SER A 348 -11.35 -14.52 31.89
C SER A 348 -10.47 -13.38 31.38
N LEU A 349 -10.90 -12.15 31.60
CA LEU A 349 -10.06 -10.98 31.37
C LEU A 349 -8.74 -11.07 32.15
N GLN A 350 -8.80 -11.49 33.41
CA GLN A 350 -7.61 -11.62 34.25
C GLN A 350 -6.63 -12.68 33.72
N ASP A 351 -7.13 -13.81 33.21
CA ASP A 351 -6.28 -14.82 32.55
C ASP A 351 -5.57 -14.21 31.32
N LEU A 352 -6.30 -13.44 30.51
CA LEU A 352 -5.76 -12.78 29.34
C LEU A 352 -4.66 -11.78 29.72
N LEU A 353 -4.93 -10.91 30.70
CA LEU A 353 -3.94 -9.95 31.19
C LEU A 353 -2.69 -10.64 31.75
N ASN A 354 -2.85 -11.76 32.43
CA ASN A 354 -1.73 -12.55 32.98
C ASN A 354 -0.83 -13.12 31.87
N VAL A 355 -1.41 -13.56 30.72
CA VAL A 355 -0.63 -14.05 29.57
C VAL A 355 0.32 -12.96 29.06
N PHE A 356 -0.11 -11.71 29.08
CA PHE A 356 0.67 -10.55 28.64
C PHE A 356 1.50 -9.89 29.76
N GLY A 357 1.34 -10.34 30.99
CA GLY A 357 2.04 -9.78 32.15
C GLY A 357 1.61 -8.36 32.51
N TYR A 358 0.38 -7.98 32.20
CA TYR A 358 -0.17 -6.66 32.45
C TYR A 358 -1.01 -6.62 33.73
N ASN A 359 -0.79 -5.61 34.55
CA ASN A 359 -1.51 -5.40 35.82
C ASN A 359 -1.98 -3.96 36.03
N GLY A 360 -1.94 -3.13 34.98
CA GLY A 360 -2.40 -1.74 35.03
C GLY A 360 -3.90 -1.59 34.81
N GLU A 361 -4.33 -0.35 34.72
CA GLU A 361 -5.72 0.01 34.40
C GLU A 361 -6.06 -0.32 32.93
N THR A 362 -7.34 -0.64 32.71
CA THR A 362 -7.91 -0.87 31.36
C THR A 362 -9.00 0.16 31.07
N ALA A 363 -9.25 0.38 29.79
CA ALA A 363 -10.24 1.35 29.29
C ALA A 363 -11.18 0.69 28.27
N GLY A 364 -11.75 -0.46 28.65
CA GLY A 364 -12.65 -1.24 27.80
C GLY A 364 -11.91 -2.21 26.88
N VAL A 365 -12.68 -2.83 26.01
CA VAL A 365 -12.22 -3.85 25.06
C VAL A 365 -12.78 -3.53 23.67
N PHE A 366 -11.92 -3.53 22.66
CA PHE A 366 -12.33 -3.41 21.28
C PHE A 366 -12.51 -4.79 20.66
N LYS A 367 -13.73 -5.10 20.21
CA LYS A 367 -14.03 -6.28 19.42
C LYS A 367 -13.88 -5.95 17.94
N LEU A 368 -12.91 -6.54 17.28
CA LEU A 368 -12.71 -6.45 15.84
C LEU A 368 -13.28 -7.70 15.16
N VAL A 369 -14.13 -7.50 14.17
CA VAL A 369 -14.73 -8.58 13.36
C VAL A 369 -14.07 -8.60 11.98
N LEU A 370 -13.66 -9.78 11.53
CA LEU A 370 -13.12 -10.01 10.19
C LEU A 370 -14.13 -10.85 9.39
N PRO A 371 -14.38 -10.55 8.11
CA PRO A 371 -15.25 -11.37 7.26
C PRO A 371 -14.66 -12.77 7.00
N ALA A 372 -13.35 -12.91 7.07
CA ALA A 372 -12.61 -14.17 7.01
C ALA A 372 -11.32 -14.04 7.80
N PRO A 373 -10.74 -15.14 8.33
CA PRO A 373 -9.46 -15.07 9.04
C PRO A 373 -8.36 -14.58 8.08
N TYR A 374 -7.46 -13.74 8.62
CA TYR A 374 -6.33 -13.21 7.85
C TYR A 374 -5.06 -13.21 8.68
N ALA A 375 -4.04 -13.95 8.22
CA ALA A 375 -2.82 -14.18 8.99
C ALA A 375 -2.01 -12.89 9.28
N ALA A 376 -2.08 -11.90 8.40
CA ALA A 376 -1.34 -10.64 8.53
C ALA A 376 -2.10 -9.53 9.28
N VAL A 377 -3.25 -9.82 9.88
CA VAL A 377 -4.10 -8.78 10.51
C VAL A 377 -3.35 -7.95 11.55
N LEU A 378 -2.55 -8.57 12.42
CA LEU A 378 -1.79 -7.84 13.44
C LEU A 378 -0.76 -6.88 12.83
N GLY A 379 -0.18 -7.23 11.68
CA GLY A 379 0.70 -6.32 10.94
C GLY A 379 -0.02 -5.08 10.46
N ILE A 380 -1.25 -5.23 9.95
CA ILE A 380 -2.09 -4.09 9.53
C ILE A 380 -2.45 -3.21 10.74
N LEU A 381 -2.74 -3.82 11.89
CA LEU A 381 -3.09 -3.07 13.11
C LEU A 381 -1.93 -2.25 13.68
N ALA A 382 -0.71 -2.52 13.25
CA ALA A 382 0.47 -1.73 13.59
C ALA A 382 0.67 -0.51 12.69
N ASP A 383 -0.07 -0.41 11.59
CA ASP A 383 0.10 0.66 10.61
C ASP A 383 -0.38 2.02 11.13
N PRO A 384 0.39 3.10 10.92
CA PRO A 384 0.09 4.43 11.47
C PRO A 384 -1.26 5.02 11.07
N PHE A 385 -1.85 4.59 9.95
CA PHE A 385 -3.19 5.06 9.56
C PHE A 385 -4.29 4.63 10.56
N LEU A 386 -4.03 3.61 11.36
CA LEU A 386 -4.89 3.16 12.46
C LEU A 386 -4.49 3.75 13.82
N SER A 387 -3.67 4.79 13.83
CA SER A 387 -3.42 5.56 15.07
C SER A 387 -4.74 6.03 15.66
N VAL A 388 -4.94 5.74 16.94
CA VAL A 388 -6.21 6.03 17.61
C VAL A 388 -6.38 7.54 17.79
N VAL A 389 -7.51 8.04 17.35
CA VAL A 389 -7.85 9.46 17.40
C VAL A 389 -8.98 9.74 18.40
N PRO A 390 -8.95 10.86 19.11
CA PRO A 390 -9.99 11.20 20.10
C PRO A 390 -11.29 11.63 19.41
N MET A 391 -12.34 10.85 19.56
CA MET A 391 -13.67 11.11 19.01
C MET A 391 -14.24 12.45 19.53
N GLU A 392 -14.07 12.74 20.83
CA GLU A 392 -14.52 13.99 21.44
C GLU A 392 -13.90 15.22 20.77
N TYR A 393 -12.59 15.18 20.49
CA TYR A 393 -11.91 16.27 19.78
C TYR A 393 -12.48 16.50 18.39
N LEU A 394 -12.71 15.42 17.65
CA LEU A 394 -13.15 15.49 16.25
C LEU A 394 -14.61 15.91 16.10
N LEU A 395 -15.47 15.48 17.00
CA LEU A 395 -16.91 15.76 16.93
C LEU A 395 -17.33 17.03 17.73
N GLY A 396 -16.50 17.48 18.67
CA GLY A 396 -16.78 18.67 19.47
C GLY A 396 -18.14 18.60 20.16
N ASP A 397 -18.99 19.59 19.93
CA ASP A 397 -20.33 19.68 20.55
C ASP A 397 -21.27 18.53 20.18
N LYS A 398 -20.97 17.79 19.12
CA LYS A 398 -21.77 16.63 18.68
C LYS A 398 -21.34 15.32 19.34
N TYR A 399 -20.27 15.32 20.12
CA TYR A 399 -19.69 14.11 20.70
C TYR A 399 -20.69 13.32 21.55
N GLU A 400 -21.35 13.95 22.54
CA GLU A 400 -22.27 13.27 23.44
C GLU A 400 -23.48 12.69 22.71
N GLU A 401 -24.00 13.38 21.69
CA GLU A 401 -25.07 12.91 20.85
C GLU A 401 -24.64 11.69 20.04
N ALA A 402 -23.47 11.74 19.40
CA ALA A 402 -22.92 10.65 18.61
C ALA A 402 -22.57 9.42 19.47
N LEU A 403 -22.05 9.63 20.67
CA LEU A 403 -21.76 8.59 21.64
C LEU A 403 -23.04 7.85 22.04
N SER A 404 -24.10 8.60 22.36
CA SER A 404 -25.40 8.05 22.69
C SER A 404 -26.04 7.32 21.52
N ALA A 405 -26.00 7.90 20.30
CA ALA A 405 -26.56 7.32 19.09
C ALA A 405 -25.95 5.95 18.75
N SER A 406 -24.65 5.79 19.01
CA SER A 406 -23.95 4.54 18.79
C SER A 406 -24.06 3.53 19.96
N ASN A 407 -24.84 3.84 20.97
CA ASN A 407 -24.89 3.06 22.21
C ASN A 407 -23.47 2.80 22.76
N ASN A 408 -22.71 3.86 22.95
CA ASN A 408 -21.30 3.83 23.41
C ASN A 408 -20.42 2.90 22.53
N GLY A 409 -20.51 3.07 21.21
CA GLY A 409 -19.69 2.35 20.24
C GLY A 409 -20.09 0.90 19.96
N LYS A 410 -21.31 0.49 20.32
CA LYS A 410 -21.83 -0.86 20.01
C LYS A 410 -22.51 -0.93 18.63
N THR A 411 -22.97 0.19 18.12
CA THR A 411 -23.59 0.33 16.80
C THR A 411 -22.89 1.46 16.02
N PRO A 412 -21.67 1.23 15.53
CA PRO A 412 -20.86 2.29 14.92
C PRO A 412 -21.47 2.92 13.67
N ASP A 413 -22.35 2.22 12.96
CA ASP A 413 -23.04 2.80 11.78
C ASP A 413 -23.93 4.01 12.12
N ALA A 414 -24.30 4.19 13.38
CA ALA A 414 -24.99 5.41 13.84
C ALA A 414 -24.12 6.67 13.64
N TRP A 415 -22.80 6.54 13.53
CA TRP A 415 -21.87 7.65 13.27
C TRP A 415 -21.94 8.18 11.84
N GLU A 416 -22.62 7.46 10.94
CA GLU A 416 -22.87 7.92 9.56
C GLU A 416 -23.54 9.30 9.49
N ALA A 417 -24.34 9.63 10.49
CA ALA A 417 -24.98 10.93 10.59
C ALA A 417 -24.01 12.10 10.93
N TYR A 418 -22.81 11.78 11.37
CA TYR A 418 -21.81 12.74 11.87
C TYR A 418 -20.54 12.84 11.02
N ILE A 419 -20.27 11.83 10.21
CA ILE A 419 -19.08 11.74 9.35
C ILE A 419 -19.51 11.64 7.90
N GLU A 420 -19.08 12.59 7.08
CA GLU A 420 -19.29 12.59 5.63
C GLU A 420 -18.23 11.72 4.93
N GLU A 421 -18.50 11.31 3.71
CA GLU A 421 -17.50 10.66 2.86
C GLU A 421 -16.59 11.72 2.24
N GLY A 422 -15.30 11.39 2.12
CA GLY A 422 -14.35 12.16 1.35
C GLY A 422 -13.74 13.37 2.07
N GLU A 423 -13.02 14.15 1.29
CA GLU A 423 -12.15 15.23 1.74
C GLU A 423 -12.88 16.38 2.46
N GLN A 424 -14.17 16.56 2.17
CA GLN A 424 -14.95 17.67 2.73
C GLN A 424 -15.45 17.41 4.14
N ASP A 425 -15.26 16.21 4.68
CA ASP A 425 -15.66 15.88 6.05
C ASP A 425 -15.02 16.85 7.06
N PRO A 426 -15.79 17.45 7.96
CA PRO A 426 -15.26 18.42 8.94
C PRO A 426 -14.19 17.84 9.86
N THR A 427 -14.28 16.54 10.22
CA THR A 427 -13.27 15.89 11.06
C THR A 427 -11.95 15.70 10.32
N HIS A 428 -12.03 15.41 8.99
CA HIS A 428 -10.85 15.38 8.14
C HIS A 428 -10.20 16.76 8.04
N GLN A 429 -10.99 17.81 7.76
CA GLN A 429 -10.49 19.18 7.64
C GLN A 429 -9.82 19.66 8.93
N LEU A 430 -10.36 19.28 10.10
CA LEU A 430 -9.78 19.59 11.39
C LEU A 430 -8.44 18.85 11.61
N MET A 431 -8.44 17.54 11.46
CA MET A 431 -7.24 16.70 11.67
C MET A 431 -6.13 17.03 10.67
N HIS A 432 -6.49 17.35 9.44
CA HIS A 432 -5.55 17.78 8.40
C HIS A 432 -4.75 19.02 8.78
N LYS A 433 -5.34 19.94 9.53
CA LYS A 433 -4.71 21.20 9.93
C LYS A 433 -4.17 21.19 11.35
N GLN A 434 -4.84 20.50 12.25
CA GLN A 434 -4.58 20.47 13.67
C GLN A 434 -4.56 19.03 14.19
N PRO A 435 -3.53 18.25 13.83
CA PRO A 435 -3.45 16.84 14.24
C PRO A 435 -3.31 16.71 15.75
N VAL A 436 -4.04 15.76 16.31
CA VAL A 436 -4.06 15.42 17.74
C VAL A 436 -3.92 13.91 17.89
N GLY A 437 -2.93 13.47 18.65
CA GLY A 437 -2.62 12.07 18.85
C GLY A 437 -2.13 11.78 20.28
N THR A 438 -1.84 10.51 20.51
CA THR A 438 -1.43 9.97 21.81
C THR A 438 0.06 9.73 21.92
N GLY A 439 0.81 9.91 20.84
CA GLY A 439 2.20 9.48 20.69
C GLY A 439 3.23 10.23 21.54
N PRO A 440 4.51 9.82 21.46
CA PRO A 440 5.58 10.43 22.24
C PRO A 440 5.89 11.89 21.88
N PHE A 441 5.51 12.30 20.68
CA PHE A 441 5.60 13.67 20.21
C PHE A 441 4.24 14.22 19.78
N TYR A 442 4.14 15.53 19.65
CA TYR A 442 3.00 16.23 19.03
C TYR A 442 3.51 17.24 18.00
N VAL A 443 2.67 17.58 17.03
CA VAL A 443 2.99 18.64 16.07
C VAL A 443 2.84 19.99 16.76
N LYS A 444 3.96 20.67 17.00
CA LYS A 444 3.97 21.98 17.65
C LYS A 444 3.63 23.11 16.67
N GLU A 445 4.27 23.09 15.53
CA GLU A 445 4.09 24.07 14.47
C GLU A 445 4.59 23.52 13.14
N TYR A 446 4.12 24.11 12.08
CA TYR A 446 4.61 23.82 10.74
C TYR A 446 4.43 25.02 9.81
N LYS A 447 5.25 25.05 8.79
CA LYS A 447 5.10 25.94 7.64
C LYS A 447 5.11 25.06 6.39
N GLU A 448 3.99 25.07 5.68
CA GLU A 448 3.80 24.22 4.50
C GLU A 448 4.97 24.32 3.51
N ASN A 449 5.45 23.18 3.04
CA ASN A 449 6.61 23.05 2.15
C ASN A 449 7.95 23.61 2.69
N ALA A 450 8.04 23.94 3.97
CA ALA A 450 9.25 24.48 4.56
C ALA A 450 9.75 23.66 5.76
N TYR A 451 8.91 23.45 6.78
CA TYR A 451 9.32 22.69 7.95
C TYR A 451 8.14 22.18 8.79
N ILE A 452 8.43 21.14 9.57
CA ILE A 452 7.52 20.61 10.60
C ILE A 452 8.32 20.45 11.88
N VAL A 453 7.80 20.97 12.99
CA VAL A 453 8.38 20.85 14.33
C VAL A 453 7.51 19.94 15.17
N LEU A 454 8.09 18.84 15.64
CA LEU A 454 7.50 17.99 16.65
C LEU A 454 8.17 18.28 18.00
N GLU A 455 7.39 18.37 19.05
CA GLU A 455 7.89 18.43 20.43
C GLU A 455 7.40 17.26 21.25
N ARG A 456 8.14 16.97 22.29
CA ARG A 456 7.82 15.91 23.21
C ARG A 456 6.48 16.11 23.87
N ASN A 457 5.64 15.06 23.82
CA ASN A 457 4.34 15.05 24.48
C ASN A 457 4.53 14.84 26.00
N PRO A 458 4.23 15.84 26.83
CA PRO A 458 4.41 15.73 28.28
C PRO A 458 3.41 14.76 28.92
N TYR A 459 2.33 14.42 28.19
CA TYR A 459 1.27 13.52 28.64
C TYR A 459 1.42 12.10 28.09
N TYR A 460 2.53 11.81 27.39
CA TYR A 460 2.74 10.47 26.82
C TYR A 460 2.68 9.39 27.91
N TRP A 461 1.93 8.34 27.65
CA TRP A 461 1.59 7.32 28.65
C TRP A 461 2.79 6.47 29.08
N ASP A 462 3.73 6.16 28.18
CA ASP A 462 4.89 5.32 28.50
C ASP A 462 6.01 6.12 29.16
N LYS A 463 5.96 6.20 30.49
CA LYS A 463 6.98 6.89 31.29
C LYS A 463 8.26 6.05 31.48
N SER A 464 8.29 4.80 31.05
CA SER A 464 9.48 3.95 31.13
C SER A 464 10.54 4.31 30.11
N ILE A 465 10.13 4.92 28.99
CA ILE A 465 11.04 5.37 27.94
C ILE A 465 11.66 6.70 28.34
N LYS A 466 12.99 6.69 28.49
CA LYS A 466 13.75 7.94 28.57
C LYS A 466 13.94 8.45 27.13
N PRO A 467 13.40 9.59 26.79
CA PRO A 467 13.51 10.07 25.42
C PRO A 467 14.92 10.46 25.07
N GLY A 468 15.32 10.08 23.89
CA GLY A 468 16.58 10.50 23.32
C GLY A 468 16.55 11.95 22.82
N HIS A 469 15.38 12.47 22.47
CA HIS A 469 15.18 13.81 21.92
C HIS A 469 13.98 14.50 22.55
N GLU A 470 14.08 15.82 22.73
CA GLU A 470 12.97 16.69 23.13
C GLU A 470 12.22 17.25 21.93
N ARG A 471 12.87 17.27 20.75
CA ARG A 471 12.33 17.87 19.54
C ARG A 471 12.79 17.13 18.31
N VAL A 472 11.92 17.08 17.30
CA VAL A 472 12.21 16.60 15.95
C VAL A 472 11.83 17.69 14.96
N ILE A 473 12.72 18.02 14.03
CA ILE A 473 12.44 19.03 13.01
C ILE A 473 12.71 18.45 11.64
N TYR A 474 11.68 18.44 10.79
CA TYR A 474 11.83 18.15 9.37
C TYR A 474 12.06 19.46 8.63
N VAL A 475 13.17 19.57 7.92
CA VAL A 475 13.50 20.68 7.04
C VAL A 475 13.25 20.24 5.60
N ILE A 476 12.29 20.87 4.94
CA ILE A 476 11.90 20.52 3.58
C ILE A 476 12.73 21.34 2.59
N ASN A 477 13.47 20.65 1.74
CA ASN A 477 14.24 21.29 0.68
C ASN A 477 14.29 20.38 -0.55
N ASN A 478 13.55 20.74 -1.59
CA ASN A 478 13.46 19.95 -2.82
C ASN A 478 14.72 20.06 -3.70
N ASP A 479 15.58 21.07 -3.50
CA ASP A 479 16.85 21.14 -4.19
C ASP A 479 17.90 20.22 -3.53
N ALA A 480 18.35 19.22 -4.27
CA ALA A 480 19.26 18.19 -3.75
C ALA A 480 20.61 18.75 -3.31
N VAL A 481 21.16 19.74 -4.03
CA VAL A 481 22.46 20.34 -3.69
C VAL A 481 22.35 21.12 -2.39
N SER A 482 21.34 21.98 -2.29
CA SER A 482 21.09 22.77 -1.07
C SER A 482 20.77 21.89 0.13
N ARG A 483 20.02 20.80 -0.06
CA ARG A 483 19.71 19.84 1.00
C ARG A 483 20.96 19.12 1.50
N ILE A 484 21.82 18.65 0.61
CA ILE A 484 23.11 18.04 0.97
C ILE A 484 24.02 19.04 1.67
N GLN A 485 24.01 20.30 1.27
CA GLN A 485 24.77 21.36 1.95
C GLN A 485 24.36 21.54 3.40
N LEU A 486 23.06 21.44 3.74
CA LEU A 486 22.59 21.46 5.12
C LEU A 486 23.24 20.33 5.95
N PHE A 487 23.41 19.16 5.37
CA PHE A 487 24.10 18.05 6.02
C PHE A 487 25.61 18.34 6.17
N GLN A 488 26.27 18.79 5.11
CA GLN A 488 27.73 19.09 5.12
C GLN A 488 28.11 20.15 6.17
N THR A 489 27.20 21.06 6.48
CA THR A 489 27.40 22.12 7.46
C THR A 489 26.91 21.78 8.88
N GLY A 490 26.50 20.54 9.12
CA GLY A 490 26.00 20.09 10.43
C GLY A 490 24.64 20.69 10.80
N THR A 491 23.94 21.31 9.85
CA THR A 491 22.61 21.92 10.08
C THR A 491 21.55 20.86 10.28
N VAL A 492 21.69 19.70 9.69
CA VAL A 492 20.80 18.53 9.84
C VAL A 492 21.59 17.31 10.28
N ASP A 493 20.95 16.41 11.05
CA ASP A 493 21.54 15.17 11.55
C ASP A 493 21.49 14.03 10.53
N ALA A 494 20.44 14.00 9.75
CA ALA A 494 20.21 13.04 8.68
C ALA A 494 19.67 13.75 7.45
N VAL A 495 19.91 13.17 6.29
CA VAL A 495 19.52 13.79 5.03
C VAL A 495 19.04 12.76 4.01
N ALA A 496 17.91 13.03 3.39
CA ALA A 496 17.45 12.30 2.21
C ALA A 496 18.39 12.61 1.04
N THR A 497 19.22 11.64 0.68
CA THR A 497 20.27 11.77 -0.33
C THR A 497 19.83 11.05 -1.60
N PRO A 498 19.81 11.74 -2.75
CA PRO A 498 19.63 11.06 -4.02
C PRO A 498 20.76 10.04 -4.24
N PRO A 499 20.48 8.82 -4.71
CA PRO A 499 21.49 7.78 -4.88
C PRO A 499 22.67 8.19 -5.76
N GLU A 500 22.42 8.99 -6.79
CA GLU A 500 23.47 9.50 -7.70
C GLU A 500 24.42 10.50 -7.04
N ARG A 501 24.06 11.00 -5.85
CA ARG A 501 24.88 11.95 -5.07
C ARG A 501 25.51 11.33 -3.82
N VAL A 502 25.48 10.01 -3.69
CA VAL A 502 26.00 9.32 -2.51
C VAL A 502 27.46 9.70 -2.19
N ASN A 503 28.26 10.02 -3.21
CA ASN A 503 29.64 10.42 -3.01
C ASN A 503 29.80 11.82 -2.39
N ASP A 504 28.78 12.67 -2.47
CA ASP A 504 28.82 14.02 -1.88
C ASP A 504 28.70 14.00 -0.35
N VAL A 505 28.31 12.86 0.22
CA VAL A 505 28.08 12.67 1.66
C VAL A 505 28.98 11.64 2.33
N LYS A 506 29.79 10.92 1.53
CA LYS A 506 30.78 9.95 2.05
C LYS A 506 32.04 10.64 2.57
N GLY A 507 32.56 10.14 3.70
CA GLY A 507 33.86 10.55 4.21
C GLY A 507 33.92 12.00 4.69
N LEU A 508 32.76 12.60 5.02
CA LEU A 508 32.72 13.96 5.56
C LEU A 508 33.12 13.95 7.04
N GLU A 509 33.69 15.07 7.47
CA GLU A 509 33.98 15.34 8.88
C GLU A 509 33.44 16.72 9.27
N PHE A 510 32.83 16.79 10.45
CA PHE A 510 32.37 18.04 11.02
C PHE A 510 32.54 18.04 12.54
N GLN A 511 33.35 19.00 13.04
CA GLN A 511 33.67 19.16 14.47
C GLN A 511 34.12 17.84 15.14
N GLY A 512 34.91 17.01 14.44
CA GLY A 512 35.42 15.76 14.97
C GLY A 512 34.51 14.54 14.81
N PHE A 513 33.35 14.69 14.24
CA PHE A 513 32.43 13.61 13.92
C PHE A 513 32.46 13.28 12.42
N LYS A 514 32.14 12.05 12.08
CA LYS A 514 32.13 11.55 10.69
C LYS A 514 30.72 11.33 10.17
N SER A 515 30.55 11.46 8.86
CA SER A 515 29.32 11.02 8.20
C SER A 515 29.26 9.49 8.13
N VAL A 516 28.06 8.95 8.29
CA VAL A 516 27.75 7.53 8.16
C VAL A 516 26.85 7.35 6.94
N VAL A 517 27.23 6.45 6.04
CA VAL A 517 26.45 6.09 4.86
C VAL A 517 26.21 4.58 4.88
N GLN A 518 24.97 4.16 5.08
CA GLN A 518 24.58 2.76 5.16
C GLN A 518 23.88 2.32 3.87
N THR A 519 24.40 1.24 3.26
CA THR A 519 23.89 0.70 1.98
C THR A 519 23.86 -0.83 1.96
N ASP A 520 24.00 -1.47 3.10
CA ASP A 520 24.24 -2.91 3.21
C ASP A 520 22.96 -3.77 3.18
N ILE A 521 21.78 -3.18 3.37
CA ILE A 521 20.50 -3.90 3.43
C ILE A 521 19.80 -3.84 2.08
N LEU A 522 19.44 -5.01 1.52
CA LEU A 522 18.49 -5.11 0.43
C LEU A 522 17.07 -4.99 1.02
N GLN A 523 16.42 -3.87 0.76
CA GLN A 523 15.10 -3.57 1.32
C GLN A 523 13.98 -4.23 0.50
N PRO A 524 12.85 -4.60 1.09
CA PRO A 524 11.69 -5.09 0.36
C PRO A 524 10.91 -3.94 -0.31
N ILE A 525 11.63 -3.06 -0.98
CA ILE A 525 11.11 -1.88 -1.66
C ILE A 525 11.36 -2.04 -3.15
N LEU A 526 10.31 -1.88 -3.95
CA LEU A 526 10.39 -1.90 -5.41
C LEU A 526 10.23 -0.49 -5.96
N THR A 527 11.04 -0.14 -6.96
CA THR A 527 10.88 1.07 -7.78
C THR A 527 10.39 0.67 -9.16
N PHE A 528 9.37 1.32 -9.66
CA PHE A 528 8.68 0.91 -10.88
C PHE A 528 8.05 2.08 -11.64
N ILE A 529 7.83 1.84 -12.93
CA ILE A 529 7.09 2.71 -13.85
C ILE A 529 5.66 2.19 -13.93
N VAL A 530 4.68 3.06 -13.89
CA VAL A 530 3.25 2.72 -13.94
C VAL A 530 2.63 3.26 -15.23
N PHE A 531 1.91 2.41 -15.94
CA PHE A 531 1.07 2.80 -17.06
C PHE A 531 -0.38 3.02 -16.61
N ASN A 532 -1.03 4.04 -17.17
CA ASN A 532 -2.49 4.10 -17.08
C ASN A 532 -3.09 3.14 -18.10
N THR A 533 -3.48 1.95 -17.67
CA THR A 533 -3.99 0.90 -18.56
C THR A 533 -5.38 1.20 -19.13
N GLN A 534 -6.04 2.25 -18.67
CA GLN A 534 -7.34 2.70 -19.18
C GLN A 534 -7.20 3.69 -20.36
N LYS A 535 -5.97 4.14 -20.65
CA LYS A 535 -5.67 5.09 -21.74
C LYS A 535 -4.96 4.41 -22.91
N GLU A 536 -5.28 4.81 -24.13
CA GLU A 536 -4.48 4.48 -25.29
C GLU A 536 -3.13 5.22 -25.24
N PRO A 537 -2.01 4.59 -25.67
CA PRO A 537 -1.91 3.22 -26.21
C PRO A 537 -1.65 2.15 -25.12
N PHE A 538 -1.65 2.53 -23.83
CA PHE A 538 -1.27 1.65 -22.71
C PHE A 538 -2.33 0.61 -22.34
N ASN A 539 -3.55 0.72 -22.88
CA ASN A 539 -4.56 -0.32 -22.80
C ASN A 539 -4.21 -1.58 -23.63
N ASN A 540 -3.25 -1.46 -24.55
CA ASN A 540 -2.73 -2.57 -25.32
C ASN A 540 -1.52 -3.21 -24.61
N PRO A 541 -1.61 -4.48 -24.13
CA PRO A 541 -0.52 -5.12 -23.41
C PRO A 541 0.75 -5.27 -24.23
N LYS A 542 0.64 -5.40 -25.56
CA LYS A 542 1.81 -5.47 -26.46
C LYS A 542 2.60 -4.16 -26.49
N VAL A 543 1.93 -3.01 -26.36
CA VAL A 543 2.59 -1.72 -26.23
C VAL A 543 3.36 -1.63 -24.91
N ARG A 544 2.76 -2.09 -23.80
CA ARG A 544 3.43 -2.11 -22.51
C ARG A 544 4.65 -3.03 -22.53
N GLU A 545 4.53 -4.21 -23.13
CA GLU A 545 5.66 -5.13 -23.36
C GLU A 545 6.77 -4.46 -24.20
N ALA A 546 6.41 -3.80 -25.28
CA ALA A 546 7.37 -3.06 -26.11
C ALA A 546 8.15 -2.02 -25.32
N LEU A 547 7.46 -1.24 -24.49
CA LEU A 547 8.08 -0.21 -23.67
C LEU A 547 8.94 -0.80 -22.53
N ALA A 548 8.65 -2.02 -22.07
CA ALA A 548 9.52 -2.73 -21.14
C ALA A 548 10.89 -3.05 -21.75
N TYR A 549 10.99 -3.24 -23.07
CA TYR A 549 12.27 -3.35 -23.79
C TYR A 549 12.92 -1.99 -24.09
N ALA A 550 12.22 -0.88 -23.89
CA ALA A 550 12.71 0.47 -24.11
C ALA A 550 13.13 1.17 -22.81
N ILE A 551 13.62 0.42 -21.85
CA ILE A 551 14.12 0.89 -20.55
C ILE A 551 15.61 0.56 -20.44
N PRO A 552 16.49 1.54 -20.19
CA PRO A 552 17.91 1.31 -20.00
C PRO A 552 18.21 0.88 -18.54
N TYR A 553 17.79 -0.33 -18.16
CA TYR A 553 17.84 -0.83 -16.78
C TYR A 553 19.20 -0.72 -16.11
N ASP A 554 20.27 -1.16 -16.81
CA ASP A 554 21.64 -1.14 -16.26
C ASP A 554 22.12 0.28 -16.04
N GLN A 555 21.84 1.20 -16.97
CA GLN A 555 22.18 2.61 -16.82
C GLN A 555 21.42 3.24 -15.65
N ILE A 556 20.15 2.92 -15.46
CA ILE A 556 19.36 3.40 -14.31
C ILE A 556 19.97 2.88 -13.01
N SER A 557 20.29 1.58 -12.93
CA SER A 557 20.89 1.01 -11.73
C SER A 557 22.28 1.61 -11.42
N GLU A 558 23.16 1.66 -12.39
CA GLU A 558 24.57 2.04 -12.19
C GLU A 558 24.76 3.56 -12.10
N VAL A 559 24.07 4.33 -12.95
CA VAL A 559 24.29 5.78 -13.04
C VAL A 559 23.32 6.54 -12.14
N VAL A 560 22.04 6.25 -12.19
CA VAL A 560 21.05 6.97 -11.39
C VAL A 560 21.06 6.51 -9.95
N TYR A 561 21.17 5.21 -9.70
CA TYR A 561 21.12 4.62 -8.35
C TYR A 561 22.50 4.25 -7.77
N SER A 562 23.59 4.55 -8.46
CA SER A 562 24.95 4.22 -7.99
C SER A 562 25.12 2.75 -7.58
N GLY A 563 24.43 1.83 -8.27
CA GLY A 563 24.41 0.41 -7.98
C GLY A 563 23.46 -0.01 -6.86
N LEU A 564 22.67 0.92 -6.30
CA LEU A 564 21.74 0.65 -5.18
C LEU A 564 20.33 0.22 -5.63
N LEU A 565 20.20 -0.22 -6.87
CA LEU A 565 18.96 -0.78 -7.41
C LEU A 565 19.26 -2.14 -8.04
N GLU A 566 18.87 -3.23 -7.37
CA GLU A 566 19.05 -4.58 -7.89
C GLU A 566 17.92 -4.96 -8.82
N ARG A 567 18.22 -5.71 -9.89
CA ARG A 567 17.18 -6.16 -10.84
C ARG A 567 16.16 -7.07 -10.17
N ASN A 568 14.91 -6.76 -10.43
CA ASN A 568 13.74 -7.58 -10.16
C ASN A 568 12.76 -7.42 -11.34
N TRP A 569 12.06 -8.49 -11.73
CA TRP A 569 11.25 -8.52 -12.96
C TRP A 569 9.74 -8.62 -12.72
N GLY A 570 9.34 -8.71 -11.48
CA GLY A 570 7.94 -8.88 -11.09
C GLY A 570 7.61 -8.22 -9.76
N PRO A 571 6.34 -8.31 -9.32
CA PRO A 571 5.84 -7.48 -8.23
C PRO A 571 6.21 -7.95 -6.81
N ILE A 572 7.02 -9.00 -6.65
CA ILE A 572 7.42 -9.49 -5.32
C ILE A 572 8.93 -9.33 -5.14
N PRO A 573 9.41 -8.70 -4.06
CA PRO A 573 10.83 -8.54 -3.79
C PRO A 573 11.49 -9.86 -3.33
N LYS A 574 12.81 -9.94 -3.50
CA LYS A 574 13.63 -11.02 -2.94
C LYS A 574 13.78 -10.83 -1.41
N PRO A 575 13.81 -11.88 -0.61
CA PRO A 575 13.54 -13.30 -0.91
C PRO A 575 12.10 -13.72 -0.52
N TRP A 576 11.13 -12.84 -0.64
CA TRP A 576 9.76 -13.08 -0.18
C TRP A 576 9.08 -14.25 -0.90
N PRO A 577 8.16 -14.97 -0.23
CA PRO A 577 7.40 -16.05 -0.83
C PRO A 577 6.69 -15.60 -2.12
N GLY A 578 6.88 -16.37 -3.19
CA GLY A 578 6.34 -16.04 -4.51
C GLY A 578 7.31 -15.35 -5.47
N PHE A 579 8.45 -14.82 -4.98
CA PHE A 579 9.53 -14.43 -5.90
C PHE A 579 9.98 -15.63 -6.71
N THR A 580 10.09 -15.50 -8.03
CA THR A 580 10.53 -16.57 -8.91
C THR A 580 11.27 -16.02 -10.14
N GLU A 581 12.18 -16.81 -10.66
CA GLU A 581 12.81 -16.57 -11.96
C GLU A 581 12.35 -17.58 -13.04
N TYR A 582 11.41 -18.47 -12.67
CA TYR A 582 10.85 -19.47 -13.56
C TYR A 582 9.72 -18.89 -14.39
N GLY A 583 9.73 -19.16 -15.70
CA GLY A 583 8.62 -18.82 -16.59
C GLY A 583 8.40 -17.34 -16.85
N ILE A 584 9.41 -16.50 -16.58
CA ILE A 584 9.34 -15.05 -16.74
C ILE A 584 10.18 -14.55 -17.90
N THR A 585 9.86 -13.36 -18.37
CA THR A 585 10.70 -12.61 -19.30
C THR A 585 11.63 -11.70 -18.49
N LYS A 586 12.95 -11.89 -18.66
CA LYS A 586 13.96 -11.01 -18.09
C LYS A 586 14.24 -9.87 -19.08
N TYR A 587 13.40 -8.83 -19.01
CA TYR A 587 13.51 -7.68 -19.90
C TYR A 587 14.89 -7.03 -19.81
N THR A 588 15.44 -6.72 -20.97
CA THR A 588 16.68 -5.97 -21.15
C THR A 588 16.42 -4.82 -22.11
N TYR A 589 17.33 -3.83 -22.15
CA TYR A 589 17.21 -2.75 -23.12
C TYR A 589 17.47 -3.28 -24.55
N ASP A 590 16.42 -3.26 -25.37
CA ASP A 590 16.44 -3.65 -26.78
C ASP A 590 15.45 -2.81 -27.60
N ILE A 591 15.97 -1.70 -28.14
CA ILE A 591 15.14 -0.75 -28.88
C ILE A 591 14.58 -1.35 -30.17
N ASN A 592 15.28 -2.29 -30.81
CA ASN A 592 14.81 -2.96 -32.02
C ASN A 592 13.64 -3.89 -31.72
N LYS A 593 13.70 -4.60 -30.59
CA LYS A 593 12.59 -5.43 -30.10
C LYS A 593 11.37 -4.58 -29.76
N ALA A 594 11.58 -3.42 -29.11
CA ALA A 594 10.51 -2.47 -28.84
C ALA A 594 9.82 -1.97 -30.12
N GLN A 595 10.59 -1.59 -31.14
CA GLN A 595 10.06 -1.18 -32.43
C GLN A 595 9.26 -2.29 -33.11
N GLN A 596 9.77 -3.51 -33.11
CA GLN A 596 9.10 -4.67 -33.67
C GLN A 596 7.73 -4.90 -32.99
N LEU A 597 7.68 -4.86 -31.66
CA LEU A 597 6.45 -5.09 -30.89
C LEU A 597 5.43 -3.97 -31.11
N LEU A 598 5.86 -2.71 -31.26
CA LEU A 598 4.97 -1.59 -31.60
C LEU A 598 4.37 -1.78 -33.00
N GLN A 599 5.13 -2.25 -33.98
CA GLN A 599 4.63 -2.57 -35.31
C GLN A 599 3.62 -3.72 -35.27
N GLU A 600 3.92 -4.79 -34.51
CA GLU A 600 2.99 -5.91 -34.30
C GLU A 600 1.70 -5.47 -33.59
N ALA A 601 1.77 -4.47 -32.71
CA ALA A 601 0.60 -3.88 -32.06
C ALA A 601 -0.25 -3.03 -33.01
N GLY A 602 0.27 -2.71 -34.20
CA GLY A 602 -0.45 -1.93 -35.22
C GLY A 602 -0.61 -0.45 -34.86
N ILE A 603 0.24 0.10 -33.97
CA ILE A 603 0.19 1.51 -33.59
C ILE A 603 1.26 2.32 -34.33
N ASN A 604 0.95 3.59 -34.56
CA ASN A 604 1.92 4.60 -34.98
C ASN A 604 2.27 5.46 -33.76
N PRO A 605 3.49 5.36 -33.21
CA PRO A 605 3.88 6.13 -32.03
C PRO A 605 3.69 7.64 -32.16
N SER A 606 3.84 8.19 -33.38
CA SER A 606 3.69 9.64 -33.61
C SER A 606 2.28 10.18 -33.38
N ASP A 607 1.28 9.29 -33.30
CA ASP A 607 -0.11 9.70 -33.03
C ASP A 607 -0.36 9.93 -31.53
N TYR A 608 0.60 9.61 -30.67
CA TYR A 608 0.44 9.66 -29.22
C TYR A 608 1.36 10.69 -28.56
N LYS A 609 0.74 11.52 -27.73
CA LYS A 609 1.44 12.40 -26.77
C LYS A 609 1.43 11.73 -25.41
N ILE A 610 2.61 11.64 -24.81
CA ILE A 610 2.81 10.97 -23.51
C ILE A 610 3.46 11.98 -22.57
N GLU A 611 2.87 12.21 -21.40
CA GLU A 611 3.50 12.92 -20.30
C GLU A 611 4.08 11.89 -19.31
N LEU A 612 5.38 11.99 -19.05
CA LEU A 612 6.07 11.25 -18.00
C LEU A 612 6.15 12.16 -16.77
N ILE A 613 5.60 11.72 -15.64
CA ILE A 613 5.59 12.55 -14.45
C ILE A 613 6.39 11.96 -13.32
N TYR A 614 6.95 12.82 -12.48
CA TYR A 614 7.66 12.49 -11.25
C TYR A 614 7.35 13.50 -10.15
N ASN A 615 7.63 13.14 -8.90
CA ASN A 615 7.41 14.04 -7.77
C ASN A 615 8.56 15.04 -7.62
N ALA A 616 8.23 16.30 -7.39
CA ALA A 616 9.17 17.39 -7.22
C ALA A 616 10.21 17.10 -6.13
N GLY A 617 11.46 17.43 -6.41
CA GLY A 617 12.60 17.22 -5.50
C GLY A 617 13.24 15.85 -5.58
N ASN A 618 12.65 14.90 -6.29
CA ASN A 618 13.23 13.57 -6.51
C ASN A 618 14.08 13.55 -7.79
N SER A 619 15.36 13.88 -7.65
CA SER A 619 16.27 13.99 -8.79
C SER A 619 16.55 12.65 -9.48
N ALA A 620 16.52 11.53 -8.74
CA ALA A 620 16.65 10.20 -9.35
C ALA A 620 15.50 9.91 -10.31
N ARG A 621 14.26 10.18 -9.87
CA ARG A 621 13.07 9.99 -10.72
C ARG A 621 13.04 10.97 -11.90
N GLU A 622 13.49 12.20 -11.70
CA GLU A 622 13.69 13.16 -12.80
C GLU A 622 14.61 12.61 -13.87
N LYS A 623 15.75 12.06 -13.47
CA LYS A 623 16.73 11.47 -14.39
C LYS A 623 16.17 10.26 -15.14
N ILE A 624 15.43 9.39 -14.45
CA ILE A 624 14.74 8.25 -15.08
C ILE A 624 13.81 8.76 -16.18
N MET A 625 12.94 9.72 -15.86
CA MET A 625 11.93 10.22 -16.80
C MET A 625 12.57 10.97 -17.97
N THR A 626 13.67 11.67 -17.74
CA THR A 626 14.43 12.32 -18.81
C THR A 626 15.09 11.29 -19.75
N LEU A 627 15.64 10.20 -19.22
CA LEU A 627 16.17 9.10 -20.04
C LEU A 627 15.07 8.47 -20.90
N LEU A 628 13.92 8.21 -20.30
CA LEU A 628 12.77 7.63 -21.02
C LEU A 628 12.22 8.59 -22.07
N GLN A 629 12.16 9.89 -21.79
CA GLN A 629 11.78 10.89 -22.78
C GLN A 629 12.65 10.77 -24.04
N ASN A 630 13.96 10.71 -23.89
CA ASN A 630 14.89 10.59 -25.01
C ASN A 630 14.68 9.29 -25.78
N ILE A 631 14.57 8.16 -25.09
CA ILE A 631 14.44 6.84 -25.74
C ILE A 631 13.07 6.68 -26.42
N TRP A 632 12.01 7.06 -25.74
CA TRP A 632 10.65 6.90 -26.29
C TRP A 632 10.36 7.90 -27.41
N SER A 633 11.01 9.06 -27.40
CA SER A 633 10.99 9.98 -28.55
C SER A 633 11.64 9.38 -29.78
N GLN A 634 12.72 8.61 -29.62
CA GLN A 634 13.35 7.88 -30.73
C GLN A 634 12.43 6.80 -31.32
N LEU A 635 11.54 6.22 -30.50
CA LEU A 635 10.50 5.30 -30.98
C LEU A 635 9.39 5.99 -31.78
N GLY A 636 9.32 7.32 -31.74
CA GLY A 636 8.36 8.14 -32.45
C GLY A 636 7.28 8.81 -31.60
N PHE A 637 7.19 8.50 -30.31
CA PHE A 637 6.23 9.14 -29.38
C PHE A 637 6.58 10.62 -29.19
N GLN A 638 5.54 11.44 -28.96
CA GLN A 638 5.70 12.83 -28.54
C GLN A 638 5.72 12.84 -26.99
N VAL A 639 6.91 12.98 -26.38
CA VAL A 639 7.09 12.79 -24.95
C VAL A 639 7.44 14.09 -24.26
N THR A 640 6.71 14.43 -23.22
CA THR A 640 6.99 15.52 -22.29
C THR A 640 7.26 14.98 -20.90
N VAL A 641 7.97 15.76 -20.07
CA VAL A 641 8.25 15.43 -18.67
C VAL A 641 7.64 16.50 -17.79
N GLY A 642 6.89 16.09 -16.77
CA GLY A 642 6.25 16.98 -15.80
C GLY A 642 6.64 16.64 -14.37
N SER A 643 6.66 17.66 -13.52
CA SER A 643 6.98 17.56 -12.09
C SER A 643 5.85 18.16 -11.27
N TYR A 644 5.45 17.46 -10.21
CA TYR A 644 4.37 17.88 -9.32
C TYR A 644 4.78 17.72 -7.85
N GLU A 645 4.35 18.65 -7.01
CA GLU A 645 4.50 18.52 -5.55
C GLU A 645 3.84 17.22 -5.06
N TRP A 646 4.41 16.60 -4.03
CA TRP A 646 4.03 15.25 -3.60
C TRP A 646 2.53 15.06 -3.35
N PRO A 647 1.81 15.93 -2.61
CA PRO A 647 0.37 15.73 -2.43
C PRO A 647 -0.44 15.82 -3.72
N VAL A 648 -0.05 16.71 -4.63
CA VAL A 648 -0.68 16.83 -5.96
C VAL A 648 -0.38 15.60 -6.81
N TYR A 649 0.85 15.10 -6.74
CA TYR A 649 1.27 13.87 -7.42
C TYR A 649 0.44 12.67 -6.98
N LEU A 650 0.25 12.48 -5.68
CA LEU A 650 -0.60 11.42 -5.13
C LEU A 650 -2.06 11.56 -5.56
N SER A 651 -2.62 12.76 -5.52
CA SER A 651 -3.99 13.02 -5.98
C SER A 651 -4.17 12.70 -7.47
N LYS A 652 -3.23 13.10 -8.32
CA LYS A 652 -3.26 12.78 -9.75
C LYS A 652 -3.20 11.29 -10.01
N THR A 653 -2.28 10.60 -9.37
CA THR A 653 -2.04 9.17 -9.59
C THR A 653 -3.19 8.30 -9.05
N SER A 654 -3.74 8.63 -7.89
CA SER A 654 -4.88 7.90 -7.32
C SER A 654 -6.18 8.05 -8.12
N LYS A 655 -6.33 9.16 -8.86
CA LYS A 655 -7.50 9.45 -9.71
C LYS A 655 -7.32 9.07 -11.18
N GLY A 656 -6.17 8.50 -11.54
CA GLY A 656 -5.88 8.17 -12.93
C GLY A 656 -5.61 9.36 -13.85
N ASP A 657 -5.32 10.54 -13.28
CA ASP A 657 -4.95 11.74 -14.03
C ASP A 657 -3.47 11.75 -14.39
N TYR A 658 -3.05 10.75 -15.14
CA TYR A 658 -1.68 10.58 -15.63
C TYR A 658 -1.65 9.67 -16.85
N ASP A 659 -0.54 9.69 -17.57
CA ASP A 659 -0.22 8.73 -18.63
C ASP A 659 0.76 7.66 -18.12
N VAL A 660 1.91 8.11 -17.64
CA VAL A 660 2.98 7.28 -17.08
C VAL A 660 3.62 7.98 -15.89
N TYR A 661 3.86 7.30 -14.80
CA TYR A 661 4.60 7.85 -13.68
C TYR A 661 5.58 6.85 -13.06
N VAL A 662 6.45 7.33 -12.18
CA VAL A 662 7.44 6.55 -11.44
C VAL A 662 7.18 6.66 -9.95
N VAL A 663 7.25 5.54 -9.24
CA VAL A 663 7.03 5.49 -7.80
C VAL A 663 7.76 4.30 -7.19
N GLY A 664 7.85 4.26 -5.86
CA GLY A 664 8.31 3.12 -5.09
C GLY A 664 7.20 2.58 -4.21
N TRP A 665 7.29 1.30 -3.84
CA TRP A 665 6.41 0.66 -2.88
C TRP A 665 7.20 0.15 -1.69
N VAL A 666 6.89 0.70 -0.52
CA VAL A 666 7.31 0.20 0.79
C VAL A 666 6.15 -0.65 1.33
N PRO A 667 6.38 -1.85 1.86
CA PRO A 667 5.26 -2.68 2.32
C PRO A 667 4.53 -2.02 3.50
N ASP A 668 3.19 -2.09 3.48
CA ASP A 668 2.37 -1.71 4.63
C ASP A 668 2.49 -2.75 5.74
N TYR A 669 2.46 -4.02 5.36
CA TYR A 669 2.63 -5.17 6.24
C TYR A 669 3.47 -6.26 5.56
N LEU A 670 4.08 -7.12 6.36
CA LEU A 670 5.08 -8.10 5.91
C LEU A 670 4.44 -9.41 5.42
N ASP A 671 3.75 -9.33 4.28
CA ASP A 671 3.15 -10.46 3.58
C ASP A 671 3.20 -10.21 2.07
N SER A 672 3.43 -11.24 1.27
CA SER A 672 3.51 -11.12 -0.20
C SER A 672 2.24 -10.55 -0.83
N ASP A 673 1.09 -10.68 -0.17
CA ASP A 673 -0.16 -10.03 -0.58
C ASP A 673 -0.02 -8.51 -0.69
N ASN A 674 0.82 -7.89 0.15
CA ASN A 674 1.02 -6.43 0.12
C ASN A 674 1.84 -5.92 -1.07
N TRP A 675 2.34 -6.80 -1.91
CA TRP A 675 2.90 -6.45 -3.22
C TRP A 675 1.94 -6.82 -4.35
N VAL A 676 1.44 -8.05 -4.39
CA VAL A 676 0.56 -8.48 -5.49
C VAL A 676 -0.81 -7.82 -5.43
N GLY A 677 -1.37 -7.58 -4.24
CA GLY A 677 -2.62 -6.84 -4.07
C GLY A 677 -2.51 -5.43 -4.64
N PRO A 678 -1.66 -4.56 -4.06
CA PRO A 678 -1.46 -3.20 -4.56
C PRO A 678 -1.02 -3.09 -6.02
N PHE A 679 -0.27 -4.06 -6.55
CA PHE A 679 0.22 -4.00 -7.93
C PHE A 679 -0.76 -4.55 -8.96
N LEU A 680 -1.55 -5.57 -8.62
CA LEU A 680 -2.27 -6.36 -9.61
C LEU A 680 -3.77 -6.47 -9.38
N TYR A 681 -4.25 -6.33 -8.12
CA TYR A 681 -5.65 -6.54 -7.81
C TYR A 681 -6.54 -5.43 -8.38
N GLY A 682 -7.45 -5.80 -9.28
CA GLY A 682 -8.34 -4.88 -9.99
C GLY A 682 -9.75 -4.79 -9.40
N ALA A 683 -9.96 -5.25 -8.17
CA ALA A 683 -11.21 -5.17 -7.42
C ALA A 683 -12.40 -5.89 -8.09
N THR A 684 -12.16 -7.01 -8.78
CA THR A 684 -13.25 -7.92 -9.18
C THR A 684 -13.81 -8.59 -7.92
N GLU A 685 -15.12 -8.55 -7.75
CA GLU A 685 -15.80 -9.24 -6.66
C GLU A 685 -16.21 -10.65 -7.06
N PHE A 686 -16.12 -11.59 -6.12
CA PHE A 686 -16.44 -13.00 -6.34
C PHE A 686 -17.46 -13.49 -5.31
N SER A 687 -18.54 -14.09 -5.78
CA SER A 687 -19.49 -14.79 -4.91
C SER A 687 -18.96 -16.14 -4.43
N LYS A 688 -17.99 -16.72 -5.15
CA LYS A 688 -17.36 -18.00 -4.83
C LYS A 688 -15.92 -18.05 -5.31
N ILE A 689 -15.03 -18.53 -4.45
CA ILE A 689 -13.68 -18.97 -4.81
C ILE A 689 -13.37 -20.27 -4.09
N GLU A 690 -12.98 -21.29 -4.84
CA GLU A 690 -12.59 -22.61 -4.32
C GLU A 690 -11.17 -22.97 -4.77
N ILE A 691 -10.40 -23.53 -3.86
CA ILE A 691 -9.06 -24.03 -4.12
C ILE A 691 -9.08 -25.53 -3.91
N SER A 692 -8.62 -26.31 -4.89
CA SER A 692 -8.41 -27.74 -4.76
C SER A 692 -7.01 -28.12 -5.23
N VAL A 693 -6.47 -29.18 -4.65
CA VAL A 693 -5.11 -29.67 -4.94
C VAL A 693 -5.19 -31.12 -5.36
N GLU A 694 -4.65 -31.43 -6.55
CA GLU A 694 -4.54 -32.77 -7.08
C GLU A 694 -3.04 -33.15 -7.15
N SER A 695 -2.72 -34.37 -6.71
CA SER A 695 -1.34 -34.89 -6.69
C SER A 695 -0.98 -35.60 -7.98
#